data_228a6ef807162f9188f8e4faad286a54
#
_entry.id   228a6ef807162f9188f8e4faad286a54
#
_cell.length_a   1.000
_cell.length_b   1.000
_cell.length_c   1.000
_cell.angle_alpha   90.00
_cell.angle_beta   90.00
_cell.angle_gamma   90.00
#
_symmetry.space_group_name_H-M   'P 1'
#
loop_
_entity.id
_entity.type
_entity.pdbx_description
1 polymer ?
#
loop_
_entity_poly.entity_id
_entity_poly.type
_entity_poly.pdbx_seq_one_letter_code
_entity_poly.pdbx_strand_id
1 'polypeptide(L)'
;MKRVFFIDDSGPPLGHLILAFGAYLGGFDGNFVWNRIGAEYPSSVSVWSLRLLPALCGALCVPLVYLLTLELRFSHLSALGAALLLLLENSLIVQSRFMLLESVLIFFVLLAFFSYLRFHNTPSSCFRYGWLILSGASCAAAVGVKYMGVFSYLLLLGVASLHTWNLIGDRGVSHIIRQFIDYYWFQVVCLLVVPVLLYVFWFYVHLSLLHRSGPHDQLMSSAFQASLEGGLSRITQGQPLEVAYGSQVTLRSSASQPVPCWLHSHKANYPIRYENGRGSSHQQQVTCYPFKDVNNWWIIKDPGRQELVVSSPPRPVRHGDVIQLVHGMTSRFLNSHDVAAPMSPHAQEVSGYIDFNVSMPTQNLWRVDISNREAESESWKTILSDVRLVHVNTSAVLRMTGVSLPDWGFRQLEVVADKLFKAQSSSLDWTVEEHRYGTSQEQKEREAELHSPTHIDVNRKISFWAKFLEVQWKMLTVKQEDSEHKYSSSPLEWITMETNIAYWLHSSTNAQIHLIGNPVSWGVANLSLLAYQLLAAVYLLRRRRGFKDLPDGVWSQFVCLGCVCVGGWVVNFVPFFLMEKTLFLYHYLPALCYLHLLSPALLEHTHTHLLRYVHTHTHTHTHTHCILSLSFNVIRTQSLRCDWSFWS
;
A
#
# COMPACT_ATOMS: atom_id res chain seq x y z
N MET A 1 3.38 -24.51 3.07
CA MET A 1 2.76 -23.16 3.18
C MET A 1 1.25 -23.28 3.15
N LYS A 2 0.55 -22.57 4.03
CA LYS A 2 -0.92 -22.66 4.18
C LYS A 2 -1.70 -22.03 3.02
N ARG A 3 -1.06 -21.28 2.11
CA ARG A 3 -1.65 -20.56 0.96
C ARG A 3 -2.84 -19.67 1.34
N VAL A 4 -2.81 -19.10 2.54
CA VAL A 4 -3.85 -18.23 3.09
C VAL A 4 -3.72 -16.84 2.48
N PHE A 5 -4.83 -16.26 2.05
CA PHE A 5 -4.88 -14.90 1.51
C PHE A 5 -4.41 -13.89 2.55
N PHE A 6 -3.57 -12.99 2.10
CA PHE A 6 -2.96 -11.96 2.91
C PHE A 6 -2.87 -10.67 2.10
N ILE A 7 -3.18 -9.57 2.73
CA ILE A 7 -3.00 -8.21 2.21
C ILE A 7 -2.18 -7.43 3.21
N ASP A 8 -1.20 -6.69 2.74
CA ASP A 8 -0.38 -5.79 3.55
C ASP A 8 -0.68 -4.34 3.15
N ASP A 9 -0.85 -3.48 4.12
CA ASP A 9 -1.02 -2.03 3.94
C ASP A 9 0.31 -1.30 3.66
N SER A 10 1.44 -1.97 3.93
CA SER A 10 2.79 -1.40 3.73
C SER A 10 3.24 -1.44 2.27
N GLY A 11 2.72 -2.34 1.46
CA GLY A 11 3.14 -2.43 0.07
C GLY A 11 2.70 -3.65 -0.71
N PRO A 12 3.09 -3.70 -2.00
CA PRO A 12 2.81 -4.80 -2.90
C PRO A 12 3.45 -6.12 -2.47
N PRO A 13 3.00 -7.27 -3.03
CA PRO A 13 3.29 -8.59 -2.48
C PRO A 13 4.70 -9.14 -2.73
N LEU A 14 5.50 -8.54 -3.63
CA LEU A 14 6.78 -9.11 -4.04
C LEU A 14 7.74 -9.32 -2.87
N GLY A 15 7.84 -8.35 -1.95
CA GLY A 15 8.72 -8.45 -0.79
C GLY A 15 8.38 -9.67 0.08
N HIS A 16 7.11 -9.87 0.38
CA HIS A 16 6.63 -11.03 1.12
C HIS A 16 6.78 -12.34 0.34
N LEU A 17 6.62 -12.32 -0.99
CA LEU A 17 6.88 -13.49 -1.84
C LEU A 17 8.36 -13.90 -1.82
N ILE A 18 9.29 -12.93 -1.79
CA ILE A 18 10.73 -13.19 -1.67
C ILE A 18 11.04 -13.83 -0.30
N LEU A 19 10.52 -13.27 0.80
CA LEU A 19 10.70 -13.85 2.14
C LEU A 19 10.09 -15.26 2.23
N ALA A 20 8.89 -15.43 1.70
CA ALA A 20 8.22 -16.73 1.65
C ALA A 20 8.97 -17.77 0.79
N PHE A 21 9.61 -17.32 -0.29
CA PHE A 21 10.46 -18.19 -1.12
C PHE A 21 11.70 -18.65 -0.34
N GLY A 22 12.37 -17.77 0.39
CA GLY A 22 13.47 -18.13 1.28
C GLY A 22 13.04 -19.16 2.36
N ALA A 23 11.88 -18.94 2.97
CA ALA A 23 11.29 -19.87 3.93
C ALA A 23 11.01 -21.26 3.29
N TYR A 24 10.45 -21.26 2.09
CA TYR A 24 10.15 -22.49 1.33
C TYR A 24 11.42 -23.30 1.02
N LEU A 25 12.50 -22.64 0.58
CA LEU A 25 13.80 -23.31 0.33
C LEU A 25 14.37 -23.96 1.60
N GLY A 26 14.10 -23.39 2.77
CA GLY A 26 14.49 -23.97 4.07
C GLY A 26 13.55 -25.02 4.63
N GLY A 27 12.52 -25.43 3.87
CA GLY A 27 11.57 -26.46 4.30
C GLY A 27 10.52 -25.98 5.32
N PHE A 28 10.31 -24.66 5.47
CA PHE A 28 9.32 -24.13 6.39
C PHE A 28 7.89 -24.48 5.94
N ASP A 29 7.13 -25.13 6.81
CA ASP A 29 5.76 -25.63 6.55
C ASP A 29 4.65 -24.59 6.84
N GLY A 30 4.97 -23.49 7.50
CA GLY A 30 4.02 -22.43 7.90
C GLY A 30 3.28 -22.70 9.21
N ASN A 31 3.69 -23.67 10.02
CA ASN A 31 2.98 -24.04 11.25
C ASN A 31 3.44 -23.29 12.52
N PHE A 32 4.37 -22.33 12.38
CA PHE A 32 4.75 -21.47 13.49
C PHE A 32 3.78 -20.29 13.64
N VAL A 33 3.32 -20.07 14.88
CA VAL A 33 2.41 -18.96 15.19
C VAL A 33 3.22 -17.85 15.89
N TRP A 34 3.25 -16.69 15.28
CA TRP A 34 3.95 -15.48 15.76
C TRP A 34 3.09 -14.72 16.78
N ASN A 35 2.78 -15.32 17.92
CA ASN A 35 1.80 -14.80 18.87
C ASN A 35 2.39 -13.85 19.92
N ARG A 36 3.70 -13.84 20.10
CA ARG A 36 4.38 -12.94 21.05
C ARG A 36 5.82 -12.64 20.64
N ILE A 37 6.27 -11.44 20.98
CA ILE A 37 7.69 -11.05 20.84
C ILE A 37 8.53 -11.88 21.80
N GLY A 38 9.68 -12.41 21.32
CA GLY A 38 10.57 -13.25 22.12
C GLY A 38 10.19 -14.73 22.22
N ALA A 39 9.20 -15.20 21.43
CA ALA A 39 8.92 -16.62 21.30
C ALA A 39 10.11 -17.35 20.68
N GLU A 40 10.52 -18.46 21.27
CA GLU A 40 11.60 -19.29 20.76
C GLU A 40 11.14 -20.07 19.53
N TYR A 41 12.01 -20.15 18.53
CA TYR A 41 11.75 -20.95 17.34
C TYR A 41 11.93 -22.43 17.65
N PRO A 42 10.98 -23.28 17.29
CA PRO A 42 11.17 -24.72 17.41
C PRO A 42 12.27 -25.19 16.43
N SER A 43 12.88 -26.33 16.74
CA SER A 43 13.95 -26.93 15.93
C SER A 43 13.54 -27.24 14.48
N SER A 44 12.24 -27.36 14.22
CA SER A 44 11.67 -27.55 12.87
C SER A 44 11.72 -26.28 12.00
N VAL A 45 11.94 -25.10 12.56
CA VAL A 45 12.00 -23.84 11.82
C VAL A 45 13.44 -23.50 11.48
N SER A 46 13.77 -23.49 10.19
CA SER A 46 15.08 -23.08 9.70
C SER A 46 15.19 -21.55 9.69
N VAL A 47 15.65 -20.96 10.81
CA VAL A 47 15.77 -19.50 10.96
C VAL A 47 16.75 -18.88 9.98
N TRP A 48 17.82 -19.61 9.63
CA TRP A 48 18.83 -19.12 8.68
C TRP A 48 18.22 -18.92 7.27
N SER A 49 17.35 -19.81 6.81
CA SER A 49 16.72 -19.69 5.48
C SER A 49 15.71 -18.52 5.41
N LEU A 50 15.01 -18.25 6.52
CA LEU A 50 14.12 -17.10 6.64
C LEU A 50 14.86 -15.76 6.52
N ARG A 51 16.10 -15.71 7.02
CA ARG A 51 16.94 -14.49 7.04
C ARG A 51 17.89 -14.39 5.87
N LEU A 52 18.08 -15.46 5.08
CA LEU A 52 19.09 -15.54 4.04
C LEU A 52 18.93 -14.47 2.97
N LEU A 53 17.71 -14.31 2.42
CA LEU A 53 17.49 -13.39 1.31
C LEU A 53 17.61 -11.92 1.70
N PRO A 54 17.04 -11.42 2.81
CA PRO A 54 17.33 -10.07 3.30
C PRO A 54 18.81 -9.83 3.57
N ALA A 55 19.50 -10.79 4.20
CA ALA A 55 20.93 -10.67 4.49
C ALA A 55 21.77 -10.62 3.20
N LEU A 56 21.45 -11.44 2.20
CA LEU A 56 22.10 -11.44 0.90
C LEU A 56 21.91 -10.10 0.18
N CYS A 57 20.68 -9.58 0.15
CA CYS A 57 20.37 -8.27 -0.42
C CYS A 57 21.18 -7.17 0.28
N GLY A 58 21.20 -7.16 1.62
CA GLY A 58 21.98 -6.18 2.39
C GLY A 58 23.47 -6.27 2.11
N ALA A 59 24.04 -7.48 2.03
CA ALA A 59 25.45 -7.69 1.70
C ALA A 59 25.77 -7.22 0.26
N LEU A 60 24.88 -7.48 -0.70
CA LEU A 60 25.06 -7.06 -2.10
C LEU A 60 24.92 -5.55 -2.30
N CYS A 61 24.29 -4.81 -1.39
CA CYS A 61 24.26 -3.35 -1.44
C CYS A 61 25.66 -2.75 -1.38
N VAL A 62 26.61 -3.35 -0.64
CA VAL A 62 27.98 -2.83 -0.47
C VAL A 62 28.74 -2.80 -1.80
N PRO A 63 28.89 -3.91 -2.56
CA PRO A 63 29.53 -3.86 -3.88
C PRO A 63 28.73 -3.04 -4.89
N LEU A 64 27.40 -2.97 -4.78
CA LEU A 64 26.59 -2.12 -5.66
C LEU A 64 26.90 -0.63 -5.47
N VAL A 65 27.03 -0.16 -4.22
CA VAL A 65 27.40 1.22 -3.92
C VAL A 65 28.80 1.54 -4.45
N TYR A 66 29.76 0.61 -4.32
CA TYR A 66 31.08 0.75 -4.90
C TYR A 66 31.00 0.92 -6.43
N LEU A 67 30.31 0.01 -7.12
CA LEU A 67 30.15 0.04 -8.57
C LEU A 67 29.38 1.29 -9.05
N LEU A 68 28.35 1.70 -8.31
CA LEU A 68 27.55 2.89 -8.62
C LEU A 68 28.40 4.16 -8.54
N THR A 69 29.29 4.26 -7.54
CA THR A 69 30.22 5.39 -7.41
C THR A 69 31.20 5.46 -8.58
N LEU A 70 31.67 4.30 -9.07
CA LEU A 70 32.50 4.24 -10.29
C LEU A 70 31.73 4.67 -11.54
N GLU A 71 30.45 4.28 -11.67
CA GLU A 71 29.61 4.72 -12.78
C GLU A 71 29.30 6.23 -12.73
N LEU A 72 29.31 6.84 -11.56
CA LEU A 72 29.29 8.31 -11.39
C LEU A 72 30.65 8.95 -11.71
N ARG A 73 31.65 8.16 -12.15
CA ARG A 73 33.00 8.59 -12.56
C ARG A 73 33.86 9.18 -11.45
N PHE A 74 33.69 8.71 -10.23
CA PHE A 74 34.61 8.96 -9.13
C PHE A 74 35.69 7.90 -9.03
N SER A 75 36.76 8.20 -8.27
CA SER A 75 37.89 7.30 -8.10
C SER A 75 37.53 6.04 -7.31
N HIS A 76 38.41 5.02 -7.42
CA HIS A 76 38.28 3.82 -6.61
C HIS A 76 38.38 4.10 -5.11
N LEU A 77 39.07 5.18 -4.70
CA LEU A 77 39.15 5.57 -3.29
C LEU A 77 37.80 6.08 -2.77
N SER A 78 37.13 6.93 -3.53
CA SER A 78 35.79 7.39 -3.20
C SER A 78 34.75 6.25 -3.21
N ALA A 79 34.85 5.35 -4.19
CA ALA A 79 34.04 4.16 -4.25
C ALA A 79 34.21 3.25 -3.03
N LEU A 80 35.46 3.05 -2.60
CA LEU A 80 35.77 2.30 -1.37
C LEU A 80 35.24 3.03 -0.12
N GLY A 81 35.37 4.35 -0.07
CA GLY A 81 34.81 5.17 1.02
C GLY A 81 33.28 5.03 1.16
N ALA A 82 32.57 5.08 0.04
CA ALA A 82 31.11 4.88 0.02
C ALA A 82 30.70 3.47 0.47
N ALA A 83 31.41 2.45 -0.02
CA ALA A 83 31.19 1.07 0.38
C ALA A 83 31.48 0.83 1.87
N LEU A 84 32.52 1.45 2.42
CA LEU A 84 32.87 1.36 3.84
C LEU A 84 31.84 2.08 4.73
N LEU A 85 31.37 3.26 4.35
CA LEU A 85 30.31 3.95 5.09
C LEU A 85 29.05 3.09 5.18
N LEU A 86 28.65 2.46 4.08
CA LEU A 86 27.49 1.56 4.06
C LEU A 86 27.74 0.28 4.87
N LEU A 87 28.93 -0.31 4.77
CA LEU A 87 29.31 -1.53 5.50
C LEU A 87 29.35 -1.31 7.01
N LEU A 88 29.77 -0.13 7.46
CA LEU A 88 29.91 0.21 8.88
C LEU A 88 28.61 0.82 9.45
N GLU A 89 27.55 0.95 8.66
CA GLU A 89 26.27 1.49 9.11
C GLU A 89 25.49 0.42 9.89
N ASN A 90 25.44 0.62 11.21
CA ASN A 90 24.83 -0.33 12.13
C ASN A 90 23.34 -0.57 11.85
N SER A 91 22.60 0.46 11.49
CA SER A 91 21.17 0.35 11.21
C SER A 91 20.90 -0.57 10.02
N LEU A 92 21.70 -0.49 8.96
CA LEU A 92 21.59 -1.37 7.79
C LEU A 92 22.01 -2.81 8.11
N ILE A 93 23.04 -3.00 8.94
CA ILE A 93 23.47 -4.33 9.40
C ILE A 93 22.33 -4.98 10.18
N VAL A 94 21.75 -4.27 11.16
CA VAL A 94 20.64 -4.78 11.97
C VAL A 94 19.45 -5.10 11.07
N GLN A 95 19.04 -4.18 10.20
CA GLN A 95 17.88 -4.34 9.33
C GLN A 95 18.02 -5.53 8.37
N SER A 96 19.21 -5.79 7.84
CA SER A 96 19.46 -6.91 6.92
C SER A 96 19.47 -8.27 7.61
N ARG A 97 19.68 -8.33 8.91
CA ARG A 97 19.72 -9.59 9.67
C ARG A 97 18.33 -10.06 10.16
N PHE A 98 17.31 -9.24 10.03
CA PHE A 98 15.94 -9.59 10.32
C PHE A 98 15.14 -9.94 9.05
N MET A 99 13.96 -10.53 9.21
CA MET A 99 13.04 -10.84 8.12
C MET A 99 12.24 -9.59 7.75
N LEU A 100 12.94 -8.54 7.28
CA LEU A 100 12.39 -7.25 6.96
C LEU A 100 12.63 -6.90 5.50
N LEU A 101 11.86 -5.97 4.95
CA LEU A 101 11.83 -5.67 3.52
C LEU A 101 12.79 -4.56 3.08
N GLU A 102 13.29 -3.76 4.02
CA GLU A 102 14.06 -2.54 3.73
C GLU A 102 15.36 -2.83 2.98
N SER A 103 16.12 -3.86 3.41
CA SER A 103 17.34 -4.24 2.72
C SER A 103 17.11 -4.75 1.30
N VAL A 104 15.98 -5.42 1.08
CA VAL A 104 15.55 -5.87 -0.26
C VAL A 104 15.15 -4.69 -1.13
N LEU A 105 14.43 -3.72 -0.58
CA LEU A 105 14.07 -2.47 -1.25
C LEU A 105 15.32 -1.69 -1.68
N ILE A 106 16.25 -1.44 -0.74
CA ILE A 106 17.50 -0.70 -1.01
C ILE A 106 18.32 -1.39 -2.09
N PHE A 107 18.43 -2.72 -2.04
CA PHE A 107 19.13 -3.49 -3.07
C PHE A 107 18.57 -3.24 -4.47
N PHE A 108 17.25 -3.34 -4.66
CA PHE A 108 16.63 -3.11 -5.96
C PHE A 108 16.71 -1.65 -6.41
N VAL A 109 16.61 -0.70 -5.49
CA VAL A 109 16.81 0.73 -5.79
C VAL A 109 18.23 0.98 -6.29
N LEU A 110 19.24 0.52 -5.58
CA LEU A 110 20.64 0.69 -5.98
C LEU A 110 20.95 -0.03 -7.30
N LEU A 111 20.41 -1.23 -7.51
CA LEU A 111 20.55 -2.00 -8.75
C LEU A 111 19.90 -1.27 -9.93
N ALA A 112 18.75 -0.62 -9.73
CA ALA A 112 18.09 0.15 -10.78
C ALA A 112 18.94 1.33 -11.25
N PHE A 113 19.49 2.13 -10.32
CA PHE A 113 20.38 3.25 -10.64
C PHE A 113 21.71 2.79 -11.25
N PHE A 114 22.33 1.75 -10.68
CA PHE A 114 23.55 1.17 -11.25
C PHE A 114 23.34 0.71 -12.70
N SER A 115 22.29 -0.05 -12.95
CA SER A 115 21.99 -0.58 -14.29
C SER A 115 21.66 0.53 -15.28
N TYR A 116 20.95 1.58 -14.84
CA TYR A 116 20.66 2.73 -15.68
C TYR A 116 21.95 3.52 -16.05
N LEU A 117 22.81 3.83 -15.08
CA LEU A 117 24.07 4.53 -15.35
C LEU A 117 25.00 3.68 -16.20
N ARG A 118 25.04 2.38 -15.95
CA ARG A 118 25.81 1.44 -16.78
C ARG A 118 25.33 1.40 -18.22
N PHE A 119 24.00 1.39 -18.45
CA PHE A 119 23.41 1.56 -19.77
C PHE A 119 23.88 2.85 -20.43
N HIS A 120 23.88 3.96 -19.69
CA HIS A 120 24.27 5.27 -20.22
C HIS A 120 25.77 5.32 -20.56
N ASN A 121 26.62 4.75 -19.74
CA ASN A 121 28.09 4.76 -19.90
C ASN A 121 28.63 3.69 -20.85
N THR A 122 27.85 2.66 -21.20
CA THR A 122 28.30 1.56 -22.08
C THR A 122 28.22 2.00 -23.55
N PRO A 123 29.28 1.76 -24.37
CA PRO A 123 29.23 1.98 -25.80
C PRO A 123 28.11 1.16 -26.47
N SER A 124 27.74 1.56 -27.67
CA SER A 124 26.66 0.91 -28.44
C SER A 124 26.95 -0.58 -28.68
N SER A 125 26.29 -1.46 -27.94
CA SER A 125 26.37 -2.92 -28.04
C SER A 125 25.03 -3.56 -27.64
N CYS A 126 24.77 -4.80 -28.02
CA CYS A 126 23.56 -5.55 -27.61
C CYS A 126 23.43 -5.63 -26.08
N PHE A 127 24.54 -5.75 -25.35
CA PHE A 127 24.56 -5.80 -23.89
C PHE A 127 24.08 -4.51 -23.21
N ARG A 128 24.17 -3.38 -23.91
CA ARG A 128 23.69 -2.10 -23.40
C ARG A 128 22.20 -2.14 -23.06
N TYR A 129 21.37 -2.66 -23.96
CA TYR A 129 19.93 -2.75 -23.74
C TYR A 129 19.56 -3.74 -22.63
N GLY A 130 20.38 -4.77 -22.37
CA GLY A 130 20.24 -5.66 -21.23
C GLY A 130 20.30 -4.91 -19.89
N TRP A 131 21.18 -3.92 -19.78
CA TRP A 131 21.25 -3.07 -18.57
C TRP A 131 19.99 -2.22 -18.41
N LEU A 132 19.41 -1.72 -19.50
CA LEU A 132 18.18 -0.94 -19.44
C LEU A 132 16.97 -1.79 -19.01
N ILE A 133 16.87 -3.02 -19.53
CA ILE A 133 15.84 -3.99 -19.10
C ILE A 133 16.01 -4.31 -17.62
N LEU A 134 17.26 -4.56 -17.17
CA LEU A 134 17.55 -4.82 -15.76
C LEU A 134 17.18 -3.63 -14.87
N SER A 135 17.42 -2.40 -15.34
CA SER A 135 17.01 -1.18 -14.63
C SER A 135 15.50 -1.13 -14.44
N GLY A 136 14.73 -1.32 -15.52
CA GLY A 136 13.26 -1.34 -15.45
C GLY A 136 12.72 -2.46 -14.58
N ALA A 137 13.30 -3.67 -14.68
CA ALA A 137 12.93 -4.80 -13.83
C ALA A 137 13.24 -4.54 -12.35
N SER A 138 14.38 -3.90 -12.06
CA SER A 138 14.75 -3.52 -10.69
C SER A 138 13.86 -2.42 -10.13
N CYS A 139 13.42 -1.45 -10.97
CA CYS A 139 12.41 -0.47 -10.58
C CYS A 139 11.08 -1.13 -10.25
N ALA A 140 10.63 -2.06 -11.09
CA ALA A 140 9.43 -2.85 -10.82
C ALA A 140 9.55 -3.60 -9.49
N ALA A 141 10.69 -4.25 -9.25
CA ALA A 141 10.93 -4.99 -8.02
C ALA A 141 10.96 -4.06 -6.80
N ALA A 142 11.60 -2.89 -6.87
CA ALA A 142 11.59 -1.90 -5.79
C ALA A 142 10.17 -1.46 -5.43
N VAL A 143 9.34 -1.12 -6.44
CA VAL A 143 7.93 -0.78 -6.23
C VAL A 143 7.15 -1.99 -5.73
N GLY A 144 7.43 -3.19 -6.26
CA GLY A 144 6.78 -4.44 -5.87
C GLY A 144 7.10 -4.92 -4.45
N VAL A 145 8.21 -4.46 -3.87
CA VAL A 145 8.60 -4.74 -2.47
C VAL A 145 7.89 -3.78 -1.51
N LYS A 146 7.91 -2.48 -1.83
CA LYS A 146 7.27 -1.44 -1.00
C LYS A 146 6.88 -0.24 -1.87
N TYR A 147 5.75 0.41 -1.56
CA TYR A 147 5.33 1.62 -2.27
C TYR A 147 6.37 2.75 -2.23
N MET A 148 7.23 2.78 -1.21
CA MET A 148 8.34 3.73 -1.12
C MET A 148 9.31 3.65 -2.31
N GLY A 149 9.41 2.50 -2.97
CA GLY A 149 10.18 2.32 -4.20
C GLY A 149 9.74 3.22 -5.36
N VAL A 150 8.47 3.68 -5.35
CA VAL A 150 7.93 4.62 -6.36
C VAL A 150 8.71 5.93 -6.38
N PHE A 151 9.13 6.46 -5.24
CA PHE A 151 9.86 7.72 -5.16
C PHE A 151 11.21 7.64 -5.87
N SER A 152 11.98 6.59 -5.61
CA SER A 152 13.25 6.36 -6.30
C SER A 152 13.05 6.05 -7.80
N TYR A 153 11.97 5.35 -8.16
CA TYR A 153 11.61 5.10 -9.53
C TYR A 153 11.26 6.38 -10.30
N LEU A 154 10.48 7.29 -9.71
CA LEU A 154 10.16 8.60 -10.29
C LEU A 154 11.42 9.45 -10.48
N LEU A 155 12.36 9.42 -9.54
CA LEU A 155 13.65 10.09 -9.70
C LEU A 155 14.42 9.53 -10.89
N LEU A 156 14.50 8.20 -11.04
CA LEU A 156 15.17 7.56 -12.16
C LEU A 156 14.54 7.95 -13.50
N LEU A 157 13.20 8.00 -13.57
CA LEU A 157 12.48 8.51 -14.74
C LEU A 157 12.81 9.98 -15.02
N GLY A 158 12.93 10.81 -13.99
CA GLY A 158 13.36 12.21 -14.10
C GLY A 158 14.76 12.33 -14.69
N VAL A 159 15.72 11.55 -14.17
CA VAL A 159 17.09 11.50 -14.69
C VAL A 159 17.12 11.02 -16.15
N ALA A 160 16.35 9.97 -16.48
CA ALA A 160 16.24 9.46 -17.84
C ALA A 160 15.64 10.50 -18.81
N SER A 161 14.62 11.22 -18.34
CA SER A 161 13.98 12.30 -19.13
C SER A 161 14.94 13.46 -19.39
N LEU A 162 15.72 13.87 -18.38
CA LEU A 162 16.75 14.91 -18.54
C LEU A 162 17.85 14.48 -19.52
N HIS A 163 18.33 13.24 -19.45
CA HIS A 163 19.28 12.70 -20.43
C HIS A 163 18.71 12.73 -21.84
N THR A 164 17.47 12.31 -22.00
CA THR A 164 16.79 12.32 -23.32
C THR A 164 16.61 13.74 -23.84
N TRP A 165 16.22 14.67 -22.96
CA TRP A 165 16.06 16.09 -23.31
C TRP A 165 17.37 16.71 -23.84
N ASN A 166 18.47 16.46 -23.17
CA ASN A 166 19.79 16.97 -23.58
C ASN A 166 20.23 16.38 -24.92
N LEU A 167 19.93 15.09 -25.19
CA LEU A 167 20.20 14.47 -26.50
C LEU A 167 19.47 15.15 -27.66
N ILE A 168 18.30 15.75 -27.42
CA ILE A 168 17.51 16.45 -28.45
C ILE A 168 18.18 17.77 -28.82
N GLY A 169 18.83 18.45 -27.88
CA GLY A 169 19.43 19.78 -28.08
C GLY A 169 20.71 19.79 -28.92
N ASP A 170 21.47 18.69 -28.93
CA ASP A 170 22.88 18.69 -29.41
C ASP A 170 23.11 18.23 -30.85
N ARG A 171 22.09 17.74 -31.59
CA ARG A 171 22.30 17.11 -32.91
C ARG A 171 21.45 17.70 -34.03
N GLY A 172 22.01 17.79 -35.23
CA GLY A 172 21.30 18.24 -36.45
C GLY A 172 20.14 17.32 -36.85
N VAL A 173 19.03 17.90 -37.31
CA VAL A 173 17.67 17.34 -37.41
C VAL A 173 17.55 15.99 -38.15
N SER A 174 18.39 15.71 -39.15
CA SER A 174 18.21 14.55 -40.04
C SER A 174 18.70 13.21 -39.47
N HIS A 175 19.73 13.20 -38.64
CA HIS A 175 20.23 11.98 -37.92
C HIS A 175 19.49 11.70 -36.60
N ILE A 176 18.90 12.73 -36.03
CA ILE A 176 18.20 12.72 -34.76
C ILE A 176 16.96 11.80 -34.80
N ILE A 177 16.15 11.92 -35.87
CA ILE A 177 14.82 11.28 -35.89
C ILE A 177 14.93 9.76 -35.79
N ARG A 178 15.85 9.13 -36.49
CA ARG A 178 15.98 7.67 -36.49
C ARG A 178 16.61 7.12 -35.22
N GLN A 179 17.73 7.70 -34.77
CA GLN A 179 18.37 7.30 -33.49
C GLN A 179 17.54 7.69 -32.27
N PHE A 180 16.83 8.82 -32.34
CA PHE A 180 15.96 9.28 -31.27
C PHE A 180 14.75 8.36 -31.11
N ILE A 181 14.08 7.95 -32.19
CA ILE A 181 12.92 7.07 -32.13
C ILE A 181 13.33 5.72 -31.55
N ASP A 182 14.41 5.10 -32.00
CA ASP A 182 14.86 3.79 -31.52
C ASP A 182 15.32 3.86 -30.06
N TYR A 183 16.09 4.86 -29.67
CA TYR A 183 16.60 5.04 -28.33
C TYR A 183 15.50 5.40 -27.33
N TYR A 184 14.64 6.36 -27.67
CA TYR A 184 13.54 6.82 -26.84
C TYR A 184 12.47 5.73 -26.66
N TRP A 185 12.08 5.07 -27.75
CA TRP A 185 11.10 4.00 -27.71
C TRP A 185 11.56 2.85 -26.81
N PHE A 186 12.81 2.46 -26.92
CA PHE A 186 13.39 1.43 -26.06
C PHE A 186 13.42 1.84 -24.58
N GLN A 187 13.72 3.09 -24.28
CA GLN A 187 13.64 3.60 -22.90
C GLN A 187 12.19 3.58 -22.38
N VAL A 188 11.21 4.01 -23.16
CA VAL A 188 9.80 3.97 -22.78
C VAL A 188 9.36 2.54 -22.51
N VAL A 189 9.68 1.62 -23.40
CA VAL A 189 9.33 0.20 -23.19
C VAL A 189 9.98 -0.36 -21.93
N CYS A 190 11.29 -0.19 -21.77
CA CYS A 190 12.01 -0.79 -20.66
C CYS A 190 11.71 -0.12 -19.30
N LEU A 191 11.52 1.20 -19.27
CA LEU A 191 11.33 1.93 -18.01
C LEU A 191 9.87 2.19 -17.65
N LEU A 192 8.90 2.01 -18.56
CA LEU A 192 7.47 2.18 -18.25
C LEU A 192 6.68 0.88 -18.47
N VAL A 193 6.80 0.24 -19.65
CA VAL A 193 5.97 -0.92 -19.94
C VAL A 193 6.43 -2.15 -19.13
N VAL A 194 7.73 -2.45 -19.11
CA VAL A 194 8.27 -3.59 -18.36
C VAL A 194 7.94 -3.52 -16.87
N PRO A 195 8.13 -2.38 -16.16
CA PRO A 195 7.73 -2.26 -14.76
C PRO A 195 6.26 -2.52 -14.51
N VAL A 196 5.36 -1.99 -15.35
CA VAL A 196 3.91 -2.22 -15.19
C VAL A 196 3.56 -3.69 -15.38
N LEU A 197 4.11 -4.34 -16.42
CA LEU A 197 3.85 -5.76 -16.67
C LEU A 197 4.35 -6.66 -15.53
N LEU A 198 5.55 -6.38 -15.00
CA LEU A 198 6.10 -7.12 -13.86
C LEU A 198 5.30 -6.88 -12.58
N TYR A 199 4.85 -5.64 -12.35
CA TYR A 199 3.99 -5.32 -11.21
C TYR A 199 2.68 -6.12 -11.24
N VAL A 200 1.98 -6.12 -12.38
CA VAL A 200 0.76 -6.93 -12.56
C VAL A 200 1.05 -8.42 -12.42
N PHE A 201 2.19 -8.89 -12.95
CA PHE A 201 2.62 -10.28 -12.83
C PHE A 201 2.82 -10.71 -11.37
N TRP A 202 3.42 -9.88 -10.52
CA TRP A 202 3.57 -10.20 -9.09
C TRP A 202 2.23 -10.36 -8.39
N PHE A 203 1.24 -9.53 -8.71
CA PHE A 203 -0.11 -9.68 -8.20
C PHE A 203 -0.82 -10.92 -8.75
N TYR A 204 -0.58 -11.26 -10.01
CA TYR A 204 -1.09 -12.52 -10.58
C TYR A 204 -0.53 -13.74 -9.82
N VAL A 205 0.76 -13.76 -9.55
CA VAL A 205 1.39 -14.81 -8.74
C VAL A 205 0.81 -14.83 -7.33
N HIS A 206 0.66 -13.67 -6.68
CA HIS A 206 0.10 -13.55 -5.34
C HIS A 206 -1.31 -14.14 -5.26
N LEU A 207 -2.22 -13.69 -6.12
CA LEU A 207 -3.61 -14.13 -6.13
C LEU A 207 -3.77 -15.61 -6.57
N SER A 208 -2.85 -16.12 -7.37
CA SER A 208 -2.84 -17.53 -7.77
C SER A 208 -2.34 -18.47 -6.68
N LEU A 209 -1.34 -18.02 -5.88
CA LEU A 209 -0.78 -18.82 -4.81
C LEU A 209 -1.62 -18.78 -3.54
N LEU A 210 -2.20 -17.63 -3.20
CA LEU A 210 -2.92 -17.40 -1.95
C LEU A 210 -4.44 -17.40 -2.19
N HIS A 211 -4.98 -18.59 -2.39
CA HIS A 211 -6.37 -18.81 -2.73
C HIS A 211 -7.26 -19.29 -1.57
N ARG A 212 -6.70 -19.45 -0.36
CA ARG A 212 -7.46 -19.86 0.84
C ARG A 212 -7.86 -18.68 1.69
N SER A 213 -9.05 -18.76 2.27
CA SER A 213 -9.56 -17.77 3.23
C SER A 213 -8.63 -17.59 4.44
N GLY A 214 -8.51 -16.35 4.92
CA GLY A 214 -7.67 -15.96 6.04
C GLY A 214 -8.20 -14.71 6.77
N PRO A 215 -7.52 -14.25 7.84
CA PRO A 215 -8.01 -13.13 8.65
C PRO A 215 -8.13 -11.81 7.90
N HIS A 216 -7.36 -11.62 6.81
CA HIS A 216 -7.36 -10.40 6.02
C HIS A 216 -8.43 -10.36 4.93
N ASP A 217 -9.14 -11.48 4.69
CA ASP A 217 -10.18 -11.54 3.66
C ASP A 217 -11.44 -10.71 4.04
N GLN A 218 -11.67 -10.49 5.33
CA GLN A 218 -12.80 -9.69 5.84
C GLN A 218 -12.81 -8.25 5.31
N LEU A 219 -11.63 -7.70 4.95
CA LEU A 219 -11.51 -6.36 4.35
C LEU A 219 -12.01 -6.31 2.90
N MET A 220 -12.10 -7.48 2.25
CA MET A 220 -12.50 -7.61 0.86
C MET A 220 -14.03 -7.70 0.72
N SER A 221 -14.54 -7.48 -0.49
CA SER A 221 -15.96 -7.66 -0.79
C SER A 221 -16.41 -9.11 -0.54
N SER A 222 -17.70 -9.31 -0.30
CA SER A 222 -18.25 -10.66 -0.11
C SER A 222 -18.06 -11.53 -1.35
N ALA A 223 -18.09 -10.94 -2.54
CA ALA A 223 -17.81 -11.63 -3.80
C ALA A 223 -16.34 -12.12 -3.86
N PHE A 224 -15.38 -11.29 -3.47
CA PHE A 224 -13.98 -11.69 -3.38
C PHE A 224 -13.78 -12.82 -2.37
N GLN A 225 -14.36 -12.69 -1.16
CA GLN A 225 -14.27 -13.71 -0.10
C GLN A 225 -14.85 -15.05 -0.54
N ALA A 226 -16.01 -15.04 -1.21
CA ALA A 226 -16.64 -16.25 -1.74
C ALA A 226 -15.82 -16.90 -2.88
N SER A 227 -14.91 -16.16 -3.50
CA SER A 227 -13.98 -16.68 -4.51
C SER A 227 -12.75 -17.38 -3.93
N LEU A 228 -12.54 -17.31 -2.61
CA LEU A 228 -11.45 -18.00 -1.90
C LEU A 228 -11.92 -19.37 -1.40
N GLU A 229 -11.00 -20.32 -1.27
CA GLU A 229 -11.30 -21.64 -0.70
C GLU A 229 -11.49 -21.58 0.82
N GLY A 230 -12.59 -22.06 1.34
CA GLY A 230 -12.94 -22.02 2.76
C GLY A 230 -13.67 -20.74 3.16
N GLY A 231 -13.77 -20.42 4.44
CA GLY A 231 -14.42 -19.22 4.96
C GLY A 231 -15.84 -19.01 4.40
N LEU A 232 -16.09 -17.83 3.81
CA LEU A 232 -17.40 -17.48 3.28
C LEU A 232 -17.87 -18.41 2.17
N SER A 233 -17.00 -18.86 1.29
CA SER A 233 -17.31 -19.81 0.22
C SER A 233 -17.93 -21.11 0.77
N ARG A 234 -17.42 -21.61 1.90
CA ARG A 234 -17.97 -22.80 2.55
C ARG A 234 -19.35 -22.53 3.18
N ILE A 235 -19.52 -21.36 3.79
CA ILE A 235 -20.78 -20.98 4.46
C ILE A 235 -21.88 -20.74 3.43
N THR A 236 -21.53 -20.17 2.29
CA THR A 236 -22.50 -19.80 1.23
C THR A 236 -22.71 -20.91 0.19
N GLN A 237 -22.06 -22.04 0.36
CA GLN A 237 -22.24 -23.19 -0.53
C GLN A 237 -23.68 -23.69 -0.50
N GLY A 238 -24.35 -23.74 -1.64
CA GLY A 238 -25.72 -24.23 -1.77
C GLY A 238 -26.81 -23.23 -1.40
N GLN A 239 -26.48 -21.97 -1.05
CA GLN A 239 -27.52 -20.97 -0.82
C GLN A 239 -28.15 -20.48 -2.16
N PRO A 240 -29.43 -20.04 -2.12
CA PRO A 240 -30.10 -19.55 -3.31
C PRO A 240 -29.41 -18.32 -3.91
N LEU A 241 -29.37 -18.25 -5.26
CA LEU A 241 -28.76 -17.11 -5.95
C LEU A 241 -29.67 -15.88 -5.91
N GLU A 242 -30.96 -16.05 -6.15
CA GLU A 242 -31.92 -14.93 -6.22
C GLU A 242 -32.61 -14.72 -4.88
N VAL A 243 -32.57 -13.48 -4.41
CA VAL A 243 -33.32 -13.05 -3.22
C VAL A 243 -34.81 -12.95 -3.59
N ALA A 244 -35.64 -13.71 -2.88
CA ALA A 244 -37.07 -13.75 -3.08
C ALA A 244 -37.81 -13.15 -1.88
N TYR A 245 -39.06 -12.81 -2.06
CA TYR A 245 -39.95 -12.45 -0.95
C TYR A 245 -40.11 -13.65 -0.02
N GLY A 246 -39.92 -13.45 1.27
CA GLY A 246 -39.82 -14.50 2.31
C GLY A 246 -38.40 -14.96 2.62
N SER A 247 -37.42 -14.53 1.85
CA SER A 247 -36.02 -14.84 2.10
C SER A 247 -35.54 -14.30 3.43
N GLN A 248 -34.70 -15.08 4.12
CA GLN A 248 -33.95 -14.68 5.29
C GLN A 248 -32.52 -14.34 4.83
N VAL A 249 -32.07 -13.13 5.12
CA VAL A 249 -30.79 -12.60 4.62
C VAL A 249 -30.00 -11.91 5.72
N THR A 250 -28.67 -11.90 5.57
CA THR A 250 -27.81 -10.98 6.31
C THR A 250 -27.30 -9.90 5.34
N LEU A 251 -27.40 -8.64 5.76
CA LEU A 251 -27.00 -7.48 4.96
C LEU A 251 -25.66 -6.95 5.47
N ARG A 252 -24.63 -7.08 4.67
CA ARG A 252 -23.30 -6.53 4.96
C ARG A 252 -23.15 -5.17 4.28
N SER A 253 -22.60 -4.18 5.00
CA SER A 253 -22.21 -2.91 4.38
C SER A 253 -21.04 -3.12 3.42
N SER A 254 -21.11 -2.55 2.21
CA SER A 254 -20.02 -2.58 1.24
C SER A 254 -18.85 -1.69 1.66
N ALA A 255 -19.05 -0.74 2.59
CA ALA A 255 -17.96 -0.06 3.27
C ALA A 255 -17.27 -1.00 4.27
N SER A 256 -15.96 -1.14 4.12
CA SER A 256 -15.16 -1.97 5.03
C SER A 256 -14.44 -1.17 6.12
N GLN A 257 -14.71 0.14 6.20
CA GLN A 257 -14.13 1.04 7.21
C GLN A 257 -15.22 1.68 8.05
N PRO A 258 -15.01 1.87 9.37
CA PRO A 258 -13.78 1.51 10.11
C PRO A 258 -13.56 0.01 10.21
N VAL A 259 -14.62 -0.79 10.25
CA VAL A 259 -14.58 -2.26 10.25
C VAL A 259 -15.73 -2.81 9.41
N PRO A 260 -15.59 -4.00 8.80
CA PRO A 260 -16.71 -4.68 8.14
C PRO A 260 -17.82 -4.93 9.15
N CYS A 261 -19.08 -4.67 8.77
CA CYS A 261 -20.20 -4.84 9.67
C CYS A 261 -21.47 -5.25 8.93
N TRP A 262 -22.40 -5.84 9.67
CA TRP A 262 -23.70 -6.33 9.21
C TRP A 262 -24.84 -5.53 9.86
N LEU A 263 -25.92 -5.32 9.11
CA LEU A 263 -27.14 -4.69 9.64
C LEU A 263 -27.68 -5.53 10.80
N HIS A 264 -27.74 -4.94 11.96
CA HIS A 264 -27.98 -5.60 13.24
C HIS A 264 -29.09 -4.91 14.02
N SER A 265 -29.85 -5.67 14.79
CA SER A 265 -30.80 -5.11 15.76
C SER A 265 -30.90 -6.03 16.97
N HIS A 266 -31.12 -5.45 18.14
CA HIS A 266 -31.25 -6.17 19.41
C HIS A 266 -32.36 -5.55 20.25
N LYS A 267 -32.76 -6.20 21.36
CA LYS A 267 -33.91 -5.80 22.16
C LYS A 267 -33.80 -4.43 22.86
N ALA A 268 -32.60 -3.86 22.98
CA ALA A 268 -32.42 -2.55 23.58
C ALA A 268 -33.04 -1.44 22.71
N ASN A 269 -33.62 -0.44 23.36
CA ASN A 269 -34.19 0.73 22.69
C ASN A 269 -33.22 1.91 22.74
N TYR A 270 -33.40 2.88 21.84
CA TYR A 270 -32.74 4.17 21.96
C TYR A 270 -33.12 4.85 23.29
N PRO A 271 -32.19 5.62 23.93
CA PRO A 271 -32.50 6.35 25.16
C PRO A 271 -33.61 7.40 24.85
N ILE A 272 -34.43 7.75 25.80
CA ILE A 272 -35.48 8.75 25.62
C ILE A 272 -34.91 10.08 25.15
N ARG A 273 -33.76 10.44 25.65
CA ARG A 273 -32.96 11.60 25.20
C ARG A 273 -31.51 11.22 25.03
N TYR A 274 -30.88 11.75 23.98
CA TYR A 274 -29.45 11.65 23.74
C TYR A 274 -28.67 12.57 24.68
N GLU A 275 -27.36 12.39 24.77
CA GLU A 275 -26.44 13.18 25.61
C GLU A 275 -26.49 14.69 25.29
N ASN A 276 -26.80 15.04 24.04
CA ASN A 276 -26.99 16.43 23.59
C ASN A 276 -28.40 17.01 23.92
N GLY A 277 -29.21 16.31 24.72
CA GLY A 277 -30.54 16.72 25.15
C GLY A 277 -31.68 16.52 24.15
N ARG A 278 -31.36 16.10 22.90
CA ARG A 278 -32.38 15.82 21.87
C ARG A 278 -33.19 14.56 22.21
N GLY A 279 -34.47 14.57 21.87
CA GLY A 279 -35.32 13.39 21.97
C GLY A 279 -35.00 12.36 20.89
N SER A 280 -35.21 11.09 21.21
CA SER A 280 -35.17 9.97 20.27
C SER A 280 -36.57 9.41 20.03
N SER A 281 -36.67 8.41 19.16
CA SER A 281 -37.91 7.65 18.99
C SER A 281 -38.25 6.70 20.17
N HIS A 282 -37.27 6.40 21.00
CA HIS A 282 -37.32 5.38 22.04
C HIS A 282 -37.70 3.98 21.49
N GLN A 283 -37.45 3.73 20.20
CA GLN A 283 -37.72 2.46 19.53
C GLN A 283 -36.47 1.56 19.61
N GLN A 284 -36.61 0.30 19.16
CA GLN A 284 -35.52 -0.66 19.14
C GLN A 284 -34.36 -0.17 18.28
N GLN A 285 -33.14 -0.31 18.80
CA GLN A 285 -31.92 0.11 18.11
C GLN A 285 -31.64 -0.73 16.88
N VAL A 286 -31.23 -0.04 15.79
CA VAL A 286 -30.67 -0.66 14.60
C VAL A 286 -29.26 -0.07 14.38
N THR A 287 -28.29 -0.96 14.25
CA THR A 287 -26.88 -0.63 14.24
C THR A 287 -26.13 -1.44 13.19
N CYS A 288 -24.87 -1.19 12.98
CA CYS A 288 -23.99 -2.06 12.21
C CYS A 288 -23.00 -2.75 13.14
N TYR A 289 -23.06 -4.09 13.20
CA TYR A 289 -22.29 -4.90 14.15
C TYR A 289 -21.16 -5.63 13.44
N PRO A 290 -19.92 -5.59 13.97
CA PRO A 290 -18.75 -6.13 13.27
C PRO A 290 -18.60 -7.65 13.34
N PHE A 291 -19.54 -8.34 14.01
CA PHE A 291 -19.47 -9.79 14.15
C PHE A 291 -20.73 -10.46 13.59
N LYS A 292 -20.55 -11.68 13.06
CA LYS A 292 -21.69 -12.51 12.63
C LYS A 292 -22.46 -13.00 13.85
N ASP A 293 -23.74 -12.67 13.90
CA ASP A 293 -24.63 -13.00 15.00
C ASP A 293 -26.05 -13.34 14.48
N VAL A 294 -26.82 -14.05 15.28
CA VAL A 294 -28.22 -14.40 14.98
C VAL A 294 -29.11 -13.16 14.83
N ASN A 295 -28.74 -12.06 15.47
CA ASN A 295 -29.45 -10.77 15.38
C ASN A 295 -29.12 -9.97 14.10
N ASN A 296 -28.35 -10.52 13.17
CA ASN A 296 -28.07 -9.93 11.86
C ASN A 296 -29.05 -10.41 10.78
N TRP A 297 -29.97 -11.32 11.11
CA TRP A 297 -30.90 -11.90 10.17
C TRP A 297 -32.16 -11.07 10.00
N TRP A 298 -32.47 -10.76 8.73
CA TRP A 298 -33.64 -10.01 8.31
C TRP A 298 -34.44 -10.80 7.29
N ILE A 299 -35.79 -10.68 7.35
CA ILE A 299 -36.70 -11.33 6.43
C ILE A 299 -37.18 -10.29 5.42
N ILE A 300 -37.10 -10.61 4.14
CA ILE A 300 -37.59 -9.77 3.05
C ILE A 300 -39.12 -10.00 2.89
N LYS A 301 -39.92 -9.06 3.32
CA LYS A 301 -41.38 -9.18 3.29
C LYS A 301 -42.00 -8.36 2.14
N ASP A 302 -42.98 -8.91 1.46
CA ASP A 302 -43.84 -8.19 0.52
C ASP A 302 -44.81 -7.29 1.31
N PRO A 303 -44.88 -5.97 1.04
CA PRO A 303 -45.85 -5.08 1.70
C PRO A 303 -47.31 -5.50 1.52
N GLY A 304 -47.67 -6.11 0.38
CA GLY A 304 -49.02 -6.55 0.06
C GLY A 304 -49.41 -7.92 0.64
N ARG A 305 -48.50 -8.64 1.31
CA ARG A 305 -48.76 -9.98 1.85
C ARG A 305 -48.37 -10.10 3.32
N GLN A 306 -49.08 -10.95 4.05
CA GLN A 306 -48.79 -11.21 5.47
C GLN A 306 -47.72 -12.30 5.66
N GLU A 307 -47.48 -13.12 4.64
CA GLU A 307 -46.63 -14.30 4.71
C GLU A 307 -45.14 -13.89 4.78
N LEU A 308 -44.36 -14.58 5.66
CA LEU A 308 -42.92 -14.44 5.85
C LEU A 308 -42.13 -15.61 5.25
N VAL A 309 -42.78 -16.41 4.40
CA VAL A 309 -42.26 -17.65 3.81
C VAL A 309 -42.15 -17.46 2.30
N VAL A 310 -41.15 -18.10 1.70
CA VAL A 310 -40.93 -18.05 0.23
C VAL A 310 -42.02 -18.85 -0.46
N SER A 311 -42.64 -18.25 -1.47
CA SER A 311 -43.66 -18.93 -2.30
C SER A 311 -43.04 -19.97 -3.21
N SER A 312 -43.82 -20.97 -3.64
CA SER A 312 -43.41 -21.95 -4.67
C SER A 312 -44.25 -21.71 -5.95
N PRO A 313 -43.62 -21.30 -7.09
CA PRO A 313 -42.22 -20.97 -7.30
C PRO A 313 -41.78 -19.70 -6.56
N PRO A 314 -40.49 -19.54 -6.23
CA PRO A 314 -39.94 -18.34 -5.60
C PRO A 314 -40.19 -17.10 -6.47
N ARG A 315 -40.66 -16.01 -5.86
CA ARG A 315 -40.81 -14.73 -6.54
C ARG A 315 -39.63 -13.83 -6.25
N PRO A 316 -38.72 -13.62 -7.21
CA PRO A 316 -37.51 -12.83 -7.00
C PRO A 316 -37.84 -11.35 -6.78
N VAL A 317 -37.08 -10.70 -5.93
CA VAL A 317 -37.09 -9.23 -5.76
C VAL A 317 -36.26 -8.61 -6.87
N ARG A 318 -36.82 -7.59 -7.55
CA ARG A 318 -36.16 -6.90 -8.67
C ARG A 318 -35.77 -5.48 -8.31
N HIS A 319 -34.96 -4.88 -9.15
CA HIS A 319 -34.65 -3.46 -9.07
C HIS A 319 -35.97 -2.64 -9.15
N GLY A 320 -36.10 -1.66 -8.26
CA GLY A 320 -37.30 -0.81 -8.16
C GLY A 320 -38.40 -1.36 -7.26
N ASP A 321 -38.37 -2.64 -6.89
CA ASP A 321 -39.37 -3.24 -6.01
C ASP A 321 -39.33 -2.61 -4.62
N VAL A 322 -40.52 -2.55 -3.99
CA VAL A 322 -40.70 -2.07 -2.62
C VAL A 322 -40.84 -3.26 -1.69
N ILE A 323 -40.03 -3.26 -0.64
CA ILE A 323 -39.96 -4.32 0.37
C ILE A 323 -40.15 -3.77 1.79
N GLN A 324 -40.45 -4.68 2.71
CA GLN A 324 -40.32 -4.48 4.15
C GLN A 324 -39.21 -5.43 4.68
N LEU A 325 -38.38 -4.94 5.60
CA LEU A 325 -37.39 -5.72 6.28
C LEU A 325 -37.86 -6.03 7.69
N VAL A 326 -38.04 -7.30 8.01
CA VAL A 326 -38.48 -7.78 9.32
C VAL A 326 -37.32 -8.41 10.05
N HIS A 327 -37.00 -7.94 11.24
CA HIS A 327 -35.93 -8.51 12.03
C HIS A 327 -36.29 -9.92 12.53
N GLY A 328 -35.47 -10.91 12.20
CA GLY A 328 -35.75 -12.32 12.42
C GLY A 328 -35.98 -12.71 13.88
N MET A 329 -35.29 -12.06 14.83
CA MET A 329 -35.38 -12.40 16.25
C MET A 329 -36.50 -11.64 17.02
N THR A 330 -36.81 -10.41 16.61
CA THR A 330 -37.76 -9.57 17.35
C THR A 330 -39.03 -9.27 16.56
N SER A 331 -39.12 -9.73 15.32
CA SER A 331 -40.25 -9.52 14.39
C SER A 331 -40.59 -8.04 14.17
N ARG A 332 -39.66 -7.11 14.43
CA ARG A 332 -39.87 -5.67 14.21
C ARG A 332 -39.43 -5.27 12.83
N PHE A 333 -40.15 -4.30 12.26
CA PHE A 333 -39.85 -3.77 10.93
C PHE A 333 -38.71 -2.74 11.01
N LEU A 334 -37.86 -2.74 9.99
CA LEU A 334 -36.89 -1.68 9.77
C LEU A 334 -37.65 -0.39 9.40
N ASN A 335 -37.51 0.61 10.22
CA ASN A 335 -38.29 1.84 10.18
C ASN A 335 -37.41 3.08 10.15
N SER A 336 -37.84 4.10 9.44
CA SER A 336 -37.23 5.43 9.51
C SER A 336 -38.31 6.51 9.49
N HIS A 337 -38.10 7.58 10.23
CA HIS A 337 -39.02 8.70 10.36
C HIS A 337 -38.24 9.98 10.65
N ASP A 338 -38.94 11.12 10.73
CA ASP A 338 -38.34 12.43 10.83
C ASP A 338 -37.83 12.75 12.26
N VAL A 339 -37.00 11.86 12.80
CA VAL A 339 -36.24 12.06 14.03
C VAL A 339 -34.75 12.06 13.68
N ALA A 340 -34.04 13.06 14.17
CA ALA A 340 -32.59 13.17 13.88
C ALA A 340 -31.79 12.03 14.54
N ALA A 341 -30.85 11.45 13.77
CA ALA A 341 -29.97 10.37 14.23
C ALA A 341 -29.08 10.80 15.41
N PRO A 342 -28.63 9.84 16.25
CA PRO A 342 -27.91 10.15 17.50
C PRO A 342 -26.65 10.94 17.30
N MET A 343 -25.74 10.45 16.45
CA MET A 343 -24.42 11.05 16.21
C MET A 343 -24.41 11.92 14.94
N SER A 344 -25.32 11.66 13.99
CA SER A 344 -25.43 12.36 12.69
C SER A 344 -26.73 13.15 12.60
N PRO A 345 -26.86 14.34 13.19
CA PRO A 345 -28.13 15.06 13.35
C PRO A 345 -28.77 15.57 12.04
N HIS A 346 -28.01 15.59 10.95
CA HIS A 346 -28.50 15.91 9.60
C HIS A 346 -29.16 14.72 8.88
N ALA A 347 -29.00 13.51 9.42
CA ALA A 347 -29.61 12.29 8.93
C ALA A 347 -30.75 11.84 9.86
N GLN A 348 -31.58 10.92 9.38
CA GLN A 348 -32.71 10.39 10.12
C GLN A 348 -32.34 9.15 10.91
N GLU A 349 -32.90 8.99 12.10
CA GLU A 349 -32.78 7.78 12.91
C GLU A 349 -33.44 6.59 12.19
N VAL A 350 -32.78 5.44 12.27
CA VAL A 350 -33.27 4.15 11.81
C VAL A 350 -33.51 3.26 13.01
N SER A 351 -34.68 2.66 13.10
CA SER A 351 -35.14 1.91 14.28
C SER A 351 -35.92 0.65 13.91
N GLY A 352 -36.06 -0.25 14.87
CA GLY A 352 -36.96 -1.39 14.77
C GLY A 352 -38.28 -1.11 15.44
N TYR A 353 -39.39 -1.14 14.70
CA TYR A 353 -40.72 -0.81 15.23
C TYR A 353 -41.78 -1.80 14.80
N ILE A 354 -42.67 -2.10 15.69
CA ILE A 354 -43.98 -2.76 15.44
C ILE A 354 -44.98 -2.25 16.47
N ASP A 355 -46.14 -1.83 16.00
CA ASP A 355 -47.28 -1.57 16.81
C ASP A 355 -48.49 -2.28 16.19
N PHE A 356 -49.18 -3.10 16.99
CA PHE A 356 -50.34 -3.83 16.56
C PHE A 356 -51.59 -2.93 16.53
N ASN A 357 -51.57 -1.79 17.22
CA ASN A 357 -52.70 -0.85 17.33
C ASN A 357 -52.60 0.31 16.37
N VAL A 358 -51.38 0.68 15.92
CA VAL A 358 -51.13 1.80 15.02
C VAL A 358 -50.41 1.31 13.78
N SER A 359 -51.09 1.32 12.64
CA SER A 359 -50.47 1.00 11.36
C SER A 359 -49.72 2.23 10.82
N MET A 360 -48.41 2.15 10.71
CA MET A 360 -47.55 3.15 10.05
C MET A 360 -46.87 2.55 8.81
N PRO A 361 -47.66 2.14 7.79
CA PRO A 361 -47.13 1.36 6.68
C PRO A 361 -46.10 2.13 5.82
N THR A 362 -46.12 3.47 5.83
CA THR A 362 -45.25 4.31 5.01
C THR A 362 -43.84 4.46 5.58
N GLN A 363 -43.66 4.22 6.88
CA GLN A 363 -42.35 4.40 7.55
C GLN A 363 -41.44 3.17 7.45
N ASN A 364 -41.96 2.02 7.02
CA ASN A 364 -41.23 0.75 6.93
C ASN A 364 -41.07 0.25 5.49
N LEU A 365 -41.38 1.10 4.49
CA LEU A 365 -41.27 0.77 3.08
C LEU A 365 -39.91 1.20 2.52
N TRP A 366 -39.20 0.24 1.94
CA TRP A 366 -37.87 0.44 1.34
C TRP A 366 -37.89 0.01 -0.11
N ARG A 367 -37.44 0.89 -1.02
CA ARG A 367 -37.26 0.56 -2.43
C ARG A 367 -35.83 0.01 -2.63
N VAL A 368 -35.76 -1.10 -3.34
CA VAL A 368 -34.53 -1.76 -3.71
C VAL A 368 -33.94 -1.11 -4.96
N ASP A 369 -32.78 -0.49 -4.84
CA ASP A 369 -32.01 0.10 -5.94
C ASP A 369 -30.70 -0.65 -6.11
N ILE A 370 -30.58 -1.48 -7.16
CA ILE A 370 -29.37 -2.26 -7.46
C ILE A 370 -28.40 -1.33 -8.18
N SER A 371 -27.27 -0.99 -7.54
CA SER A 371 -26.29 -0.01 -8.03
C SER A 371 -25.40 -0.55 -9.14
N ASN A 372 -25.09 -1.84 -9.14
CA ASN A 372 -24.25 -2.51 -10.12
C ASN A 372 -25.03 -3.32 -11.15
N ARG A 373 -26.29 -2.96 -11.44
CA ARG A 373 -27.16 -3.67 -12.40
C ARG A 373 -26.67 -3.51 -13.85
N GLU A 374 -26.87 -4.56 -14.62
CA GLU A 374 -26.64 -4.57 -16.08
C GLU A 374 -27.95 -4.29 -16.87
N ALA A 375 -29.12 -4.57 -16.27
CA ALA A 375 -30.44 -4.37 -16.87
C ALA A 375 -31.45 -3.75 -15.88
N GLU A 376 -32.42 -3.02 -16.39
CA GLU A 376 -33.46 -2.35 -15.54
C GLU A 376 -34.31 -3.33 -14.75
N SER A 377 -34.58 -4.52 -15.27
CA SER A 377 -35.41 -5.55 -14.62
C SER A 377 -34.60 -6.62 -13.89
N GLU A 378 -33.36 -6.32 -13.54
CA GLU A 378 -32.45 -7.29 -12.91
C GLU A 378 -32.96 -7.71 -11.52
N SER A 379 -32.89 -9.01 -11.23
CA SER A 379 -33.19 -9.57 -9.92
C SER A 379 -32.07 -9.31 -8.92
N TRP A 380 -32.41 -9.16 -7.65
CA TRP A 380 -31.46 -9.05 -6.56
C TRP A 380 -30.76 -10.39 -6.33
N LYS A 381 -29.45 -10.44 -6.59
CA LYS A 381 -28.63 -11.65 -6.48
C LYS A 381 -27.79 -11.60 -5.21
N THR A 382 -27.77 -12.71 -4.50
CA THR A 382 -26.94 -12.92 -3.31
C THR A 382 -25.47 -12.74 -3.66
N ILE A 383 -24.71 -12.02 -2.83
CA ILE A 383 -23.27 -11.74 -2.97
C ILE A 383 -22.91 -10.85 -4.18
N LEU A 384 -23.64 -10.96 -5.28
CA LEU A 384 -23.29 -10.34 -6.55
C LEU A 384 -23.91 -8.94 -6.73
N SER A 385 -25.03 -8.64 -6.09
CA SER A 385 -25.71 -7.34 -6.20
C SER A 385 -25.33 -6.43 -5.04
N ASP A 386 -24.89 -5.22 -5.37
CA ASP A 386 -24.78 -4.10 -4.44
C ASP A 386 -26.08 -3.31 -4.46
N VAL A 387 -26.74 -3.17 -3.33
CA VAL A 387 -28.09 -2.64 -3.22
C VAL A 387 -28.14 -1.45 -2.29
N ARG A 388 -28.81 -0.39 -2.72
CA ARG A 388 -29.23 0.75 -1.90
C ARG A 388 -30.67 0.56 -1.47
N LEU A 389 -30.92 0.72 -0.20
CA LEU A 389 -32.27 0.68 0.37
C LEU A 389 -32.75 2.12 0.53
N VAL A 390 -33.65 2.54 -0.35
CA VAL A 390 -34.20 3.90 -0.37
C VAL A 390 -35.51 3.92 0.35
N HIS A 391 -35.63 4.69 1.42
CA HIS A 391 -36.87 4.85 2.17
C HIS A 391 -37.92 5.57 1.35
N VAL A 392 -39.05 4.92 1.10
CA VAL A 392 -40.07 5.40 0.13
C VAL A 392 -40.62 6.76 0.51
N ASN A 393 -40.94 6.96 1.80
CA ASN A 393 -41.59 8.18 2.28
C ASN A 393 -40.67 9.41 2.28
N THR A 394 -39.38 9.24 2.64
CA THR A 394 -38.46 10.36 2.83
C THR A 394 -37.39 10.47 1.75
N SER A 395 -37.33 9.50 0.83
CA SER A 395 -36.27 9.36 -0.18
C SER A 395 -34.86 9.31 0.39
N ALA A 396 -34.72 9.02 1.68
CA ALA A 396 -33.43 8.86 2.35
C ALA A 396 -32.89 7.45 2.11
N VAL A 397 -31.57 7.33 2.01
CA VAL A 397 -30.88 6.06 1.75
C VAL A 397 -30.29 5.50 3.04
N LEU A 398 -30.49 4.20 3.28
CA LEU A 398 -29.90 3.49 4.41
C LEU A 398 -28.37 3.52 4.31
N ARG A 399 -27.70 4.08 5.33
CA ARG A 399 -26.26 4.31 5.33
C ARG A 399 -25.62 3.92 6.66
N MET A 400 -24.45 3.31 6.60
CA MET A 400 -23.54 3.15 7.73
C MET A 400 -22.62 4.37 7.79
N THR A 401 -22.62 5.11 8.93
CA THR A 401 -21.86 6.37 9.05
C THR A 401 -20.38 6.18 9.36
N GLY A 402 -20.01 5.04 9.94
CA GLY A 402 -18.66 4.77 10.45
C GLY A 402 -18.40 5.34 11.85
N VAL A 403 -19.37 6.04 12.44
CA VAL A 403 -19.28 6.61 13.79
C VAL A 403 -19.76 5.58 14.81
N SER A 404 -19.02 5.41 15.89
CA SER A 404 -19.45 4.54 16.99
C SER A 404 -20.46 5.23 17.89
N LEU A 405 -21.49 4.50 18.25
CA LEU A 405 -22.46 4.94 19.26
C LEU A 405 -21.83 4.94 20.65
N PRO A 406 -22.33 5.77 21.59
CA PRO A 406 -21.94 5.73 23.00
C PRO A 406 -22.23 4.40 23.68
N ASP A 407 -21.90 4.27 24.95
CA ASP A 407 -22.04 3.03 25.74
C ASP A 407 -23.48 2.49 25.74
N TRP A 408 -24.51 3.34 25.69
CA TRP A 408 -25.90 2.91 25.57
C TRP A 408 -26.22 2.19 24.25
N GLY A 409 -25.43 2.44 23.19
CA GLY A 409 -25.50 1.75 21.89
C GLY A 409 -24.43 0.68 21.74
N PHE A 410 -23.86 0.19 22.84
CA PHE A 410 -22.84 -0.88 22.90
C PHE A 410 -21.60 -0.59 22.06
N ARG A 411 -21.28 0.68 21.79
CA ARG A 411 -20.19 1.13 20.90
C ARG A 411 -20.28 0.53 19.49
N GLN A 412 -21.46 0.09 19.06
CA GLN A 412 -21.71 -0.38 17.72
C GLN A 412 -21.74 0.80 16.74
N LEU A 413 -21.58 0.53 15.43
CA LEU A 413 -21.59 1.58 14.44
C LEU A 413 -23.00 2.09 14.15
N GLU A 414 -23.12 3.40 13.97
CA GLU A 414 -24.40 4.06 13.69
C GLU A 414 -24.88 3.76 12.27
N VAL A 415 -26.16 3.42 12.14
CA VAL A 415 -26.89 3.31 10.87
C VAL A 415 -27.95 4.40 10.81
N VAL A 416 -28.04 5.09 9.68
CA VAL A 416 -28.93 6.23 9.47
C VAL A 416 -29.64 6.15 8.13
N ALA A 417 -30.72 6.90 7.96
CA ALA A 417 -31.30 7.21 6.65
C ALA A 417 -30.88 8.63 6.27
N ASP A 418 -30.05 8.77 5.22
CA ASP A 418 -29.43 10.02 4.81
C ASP A 418 -30.05 10.54 3.51
N LYS A 419 -30.47 11.82 3.51
CA LYS A 419 -30.97 12.54 2.32
C LYS A 419 -29.85 13.25 1.56
N LEU A 420 -28.78 13.62 2.28
CA LEU A 420 -27.65 14.40 1.75
C LEU A 420 -26.45 13.48 1.49
N PHE A 421 -26.60 12.50 0.62
CA PHE A 421 -25.54 11.54 0.32
C PHE A 421 -24.76 11.87 -0.96
N LYS A 422 -23.50 11.54 -0.98
CA LYS A 422 -22.70 11.53 -2.21
C LYS A 422 -23.00 10.25 -2.99
N ALA A 423 -23.44 10.36 -4.22
CA ALA A 423 -23.92 9.24 -5.05
C ALA A 423 -22.92 8.06 -5.20
N GLN A 424 -21.63 8.28 -4.98
CA GLN A 424 -20.57 7.27 -5.16
C GLN A 424 -19.98 6.74 -3.84
N SER A 425 -20.66 6.87 -2.71
CA SER A 425 -20.17 6.37 -1.43
C SER A 425 -20.51 4.90 -1.22
N SER A 426 -19.53 4.04 -1.03
CA SER A 426 -19.71 2.61 -0.69
C SER A 426 -20.45 2.38 0.63
N SER A 427 -20.57 3.40 1.50
CA SER A 427 -21.31 3.33 2.75
C SER A 427 -22.82 3.28 2.57
N LEU A 428 -23.33 3.51 1.34
CA LEU A 428 -24.74 3.44 0.96
C LEU A 428 -25.14 2.06 0.43
N ASP A 429 -24.16 1.26 0.01
CA ASP A 429 -24.39 0.00 -0.65
C ASP A 429 -24.34 -1.16 0.37
N TRP A 430 -25.30 -2.07 0.23
CA TRP A 430 -25.48 -3.25 1.06
C TRP A 430 -25.47 -4.50 0.20
N THR A 431 -24.77 -5.54 0.63
CA THR A 431 -24.69 -6.83 -0.07
C THR A 431 -25.31 -7.91 0.79
N VAL A 432 -26.18 -8.75 0.22
CA VAL A 432 -26.65 -9.98 0.89
C VAL A 432 -25.51 -10.98 0.92
N GLU A 433 -25.03 -11.34 2.10
CA GLU A 433 -23.93 -12.26 2.27
C GLU A 433 -24.38 -13.68 2.54
N GLU A 434 -25.23 -13.87 3.56
CA GLU A 434 -25.84 -15.16 3.86
C GLU A 434 -27.33 -15.10 3.53
N HIS A 435 -27.81 -16.13 2.86
CA HIS A 435 -29.16 -16.19 2.36
C HIS A 435 -29.75 -17.60 2.47
N ARG A 436 -30.97 -17.68 2.94
CA ARG A 436 -31.76 -18.91 2.95
C ARG A 436 -33.22 -18.60 2.67
N TYR A 437 -33.93 -19.54 2.02
CA TYR A 437 -35.38 -19.42 1.91
C TYR A 437 -36.02 -19.80 3.24
N GLY A 438 -36.92 -18.95 3.70
CA GLY A 438 -37.78 -19.29 4.84
C GLY A 438 -38.82 -20.33 4.38
N THR A 439 -38.69 -21.56 4.87
CA THR A 439 -39.54 -22.68 4.49
C THR A 439 -40.51 -23.05 5.61
N SER A 440 -41.75 -23.39 5.28
CA SER A 440 -42.66 -24.08 6.21
C SER A 440 -42.18 -25.52 6.46
N GLN A 441 -42.68 -26.14 7.53
CA GLN A 441 -42.29 -27.53 7.86
C GLN A 441 -42.57 -28.48 6.67
N GLU A 442 -43.68 -28.28 5.98
CA GLU A 442 -44.06 -29.07 4.80
C GLU A 442 -43.18 -28.85 3.58
N GLN A 443 -42.57 -27.65 3.42
CA GLN A 443 -41.62 -27.37 2.35
C GLN A 443 -40.25 -27.98 2.64
N LYS A 444 -39.83 -28.06 3.91
CA LYS A 444 -38.57 -28.74 4.27
C LYS A 444 -38.58 -30.22 3.92
N GLU A 445 -39.73 -30.87 4.07
CA GLU A 445 -39.93 -32.28 3.72
C GLU A 445 -39.89 -32.47 2.20
N ARG A 446 -40.44 -31.55 1.42
CA ARG A 446 -40.39 -31.57 -0.06
C ARG A 446 -39.01 -31.22 -0.63
N GLU A 447 -38.28 -30.29 -0.01
CA GLU A 447 -36.90 -29.96 -0.44
C GLU A 447 -35.93 -31.09 -0.20
N ALA A 448 -36.15 -31.93 0.80
CA ALA A 448 -35.39 -33.17 0.99
C ALA A 448 -35.57 -34.17 -0.15
N GLU A 449 -36.73 -34.13 -0.84
CA GLU A 449 -37.06 -34.97 -1.98
C GLU A 449 -36.57 -34.37 -3.33
N LEU A 450 -36.45 -33.04 -3.45
CA LEU A 450 -36.05 -32.33 -4.66
C LEU A 450 -34.54 -31.91 -4.59
N HIS A 451 -33.68 -32.82 -4.95
CA HIS A 451 -32.21 -32.66 -4.99
C HIS A 451 -31.75 -31.65 -6.05
N SER A 452 -31.91 -30.36 -5.87
CA SER A 452 -31.10 -29.39 -6.64
C SER A 452 -30.92 -28.05 -5.94
N PRO A 453 -29.89 -27.89 -5.12
CA PRO A 453 -29.43 -26.56 -4.72
C PRO A 453 -28.82 -25.88 -5.95
N THR A 454 -29.29 -24.67 -6.26
CA THR A 454 -28.66 -23.80 -7.25
C THR A 454 -27.34 -23.30 -6.64
N HIS A 455 -26.22 -23.93 -7.01
CA HIS A 455 -24.91 -23.53 -6.51
C HIS A 455 -24.52 -22.17 -7.07
N ILE A 456 -24.11 -21.24 -6.21
CA ILE A 456 -23.47 -19.99 -6.62
C ILE A 456 -22.01 -20.31 -6.95
N ASP A 457 -21.66 -20.27 -8.23
CA ASP A 457 -20.29 -20.40 -8.68
C ASP A 457 -19.64 -19.01 -8.84
N VAL A 458 -19.25 -18.41 -7.73
CA VAL A 458 -18.65 -17.06 -7.70
C VAL A 458 -17.25 -17.06 -8.32
N ASN A 459 -16.51 -18.17 -8.25
CA ASN A 459 -15.16 -18.28 -8.80
C ASN A 459 -15.11 -18.05 -10.33
N ARG A 460 -16.15 -18.45 -11.05
CA ARG A 460 -16.23 -18.25 -12.51
C ARG A 460 -16.62 -16.82 -12.90
N LYS A 461 -17.16 -16.02 -11.99
CA LYS A 461 -17.70 -14.68 -12.28
C LYS A 461 -16.74 -13.53 -11.95
N ILE A 462 -15.72 -13.78 -11.12
CA ILE A 462 -14.76 -12.75 -10.75
C ILE A 462 -13.49 -12.90 -11.56
N SER A 463 -13.25 -11.96 -12.48
CA SER A 463 -12.04 -11.91 -13.28
C SER A 463 -10.81 -11.54 -12.42
N PHE A 464 -9.61 -11.91 -12.91
CA PHE A 464 -8.35 -11.46 -12.31
C PHE A 464 -8.30 -9.94 -12.16
N TRP A 465 -8.73 -9.20 -13.16
CA TRP A 465 -8.70 -7.73 -13.15
C TRP A 465 -9.59 -7.13 -12.06
N ALA A 466 -10.78 -7.70 -11.85
CA ALA A 466 -11.65 -7.26 -10.77
C ALA A 466 -11.01 -7.50 -9.39
N LYS A 467 -10.44 -8.69 -9.18
CA LYS A 467 -9.68 -9.00 -7.95
C LYS A 467 -8.48 -8.07 -7.76
N PHE A 468 -7.71 -7.85 -8.82
CA PHE A 468 -6.54 -6.98 -8.80
C PHE A 468 -6.90 -5.54 -8.43
N LEU A 469 -7.90 -4.96 -9.10
CA LEU A 469 -8.34 -3.59 -8.83
C LEU A 469 -8.90 -3.43 -7.41
N GLU A 470 -9.67 -4.42 -6.93
CA GLU A 470 -10.18 -4.39 -5.56
C GLU A 470 -9.04 -4.44 -4.53
N VAL A 471 -8.04 -5.32 -4.72
CA VAL A 471 -6.87 -5.39 -3.85
C VAL A 471 -6.10 -4.07 -3.86
N GLN A 472 -5.84 -3.48 -5.06
CA GLN A 472 -5.17 -2.18 -5.17
C GLN A 472 -5.92 -1.09 -4.41
N TRP A 473 -7.23 -1.01 -4.61
CA TRP A 473 -8.06 -0.01 -3.94
C TRP A 473 -8.02 -0.16 -2.42
N LYS A 474 -8.15 -1.40 -1.92
CA LYS A 474 -8.08 -1.66 -0.48
C LYS A 474 -6.72 -1.32 0.12
N MET A 475 -5.62 -1.72 -0.50
CA MET A 475 -4.26 -1.41 -0.04
C MET A 475 -3.98 0.09 0.06
N LEU A 476 -4.59 0.90 -0.82
CA LEU A 476 -4.42 2.36 -0.82
C LEU A 476 -5.37 3.08 0.15
N THR A 477 -6.53 2.49 0.47
CA THR A 477 -7.60 3.15 1.23
C THR A 477 -7.75 2.65 2.67
N VAL A 478 -7.20 1.49 3.01
CA VAL A 478 -7.24 0.98 4.40
C VAL A 478 -6.44 1.94 5.29
N LYS A 479 -7.14 2.57 6.22
CA LYS A 479 -6.49 3.37 7.26
C LYS A 479 -5.97 2.44 8.34
N GLN A 480 -4.75 2.66 8.79
CA GLN A 480 -4.26 2.06 10.04
C GLN A 480 -5.05 2.67 11.19
N GLU A 481 -5.40 1.86 12.18
CA GLU A 481 -5.91 2.40 13.45
C GLU A 481 -4.86 3.36 14.02
N ASP A 482 -5.32 4.52 14.50
CA ASP A 482 -4.50 5.56 15.13
C ASP A 482 -3.98 5.09 16.51
N SER A 483 -3.32 3.93 16.55
CA SER A 483 -2.62 3.49 17.73
C SER A 483 -1.25 4.17 17.76
N GLU A 484 -1.03 5.03 18.73
CA GLU A 484 0.30 5.55 19.03
C GLU A 484 1.25 4.38 19.31
N HIS A 485 2.11 4.09 18.34
CA HIS A 485 3.09 3.02 18.53
C HIS A 485 4.28 3.57 19.33
N LYS A 486 4.70 2.87 20.38
CA LYS A 486 5.80 3.28 21.29
C LYS A 486 7.08 3.75 20.58
N TYR A 487 7.38 3.22 19.40
CA TYR A 487 8.59 3.51 18.63
C TYR A 487 8.30 4.32 17.36
N SER A 488 7.11 4.93 17.26
CA SER A 488 6.82 5.88 16.18
C SER A 488 7.73 7.10 16.30
N SER A 489 8.11 7.67 15.17
CA SER A 489 9.02 8.81 15.15
C SER A 489 8.70 9.74 13.99
N SER A 490 8.91 11.05 14.20
CA SER A 490 8.75 12.05 13.15
C SER A 490 9.96 12.07 12.20
N PRO A 491 9.79 12.50 10.93
CA PRO A 491 10.91 12.56 9.99
C PRO A 491 12.08 13.43 10.46
N LEU A 492 11.84 14.49 11.22
CA LEU A 492 12.91 15.36 11.74
C LEU A 492 13.81 14.66 12.75
N GLU A 493 13.25 13.79 13.59
CA GLU A 493 13.99 13.02 14.58
C GLU A 493 14.96 12.00 13.93
N TRP A 494 14.71 11.61 12.65
CA TRP A 494 15.60 10.70 11.94
C TRP A 494 16.95 11.33 11.61
N ILE A 495 16.98 12.63 11.31
CA ILE A 495 18.24 13.33 10.99
C ILE A 495 19.16 13.34 12.21
N THR A 496 18.60 13.55 13.41
CA THR A 496 19.33 13.66 14.68
C THR A 496 19.51 12.34 15.42
N MET A 497 18.88 11.25 14.96
CA MET A 497 18.84 9.93 15.62
C MET A 497 18.29 9.97 17.05
N GLU A 498 17.32 10.85 17.33
CA GLU A 498 16.71 10.97 18.67
C GLU A 498 15.93 9.72 19.06
N THR A 499 15.39 9.00 18.08
CA THR A 499 14.61 7.78 18.30
C THR A 499 15.37 6.53 17.88
N ASN A 500 15.10 5.43 18.56
CA ASN A 500 15.60 4.10 18.22
C ASN A 500 14.47 3.08 18.36
N ILE A 501 14.64 1.88 17.75
CA ILE A 501 13.66 0.81 17.79
C ILE A 501 14.28 -0.41 18.46
N ALA A 502 13.70 -0.86 19.59
CA ALA A 502 14.08 -2.12 20.20
C ALA A 502 13.39 -3.29 19.48
N TYR A 503 14.16 -4.06 18.71
CA TYR A 503 13.65 -5.22 17.99
C TYR A 503 13.55 -6.47 18.87
N TRP A 504 14.38 -6.56 19.88
CA TRP A 504 14.40 -7.72 20.77
C TRP A 504 14.90 -7.35 22.16
N LEU A 505 14.26 -7.96 23.16
CA LEU A 505 14.59 -7.82 24.57
C LEU A 505 14.64 -9.23 25.20
N HIS A 506 15.75 -9.55 25.86
CA HIS A 506 15.86 -10.79 26.63
C HIS A 506 15.28 -10.60 28.02
N SER A 507 14.33 -11.48 28.40
CA SER A 507 13.53 -11.30 29.62
C SER A 507 14.33 -11.40 30.92
N SER A 508 15.44 -12.16 30.96
CA SER A 508 16.22 -12.40 32.19
C SER A 508 17.49 -11.55 32.31
N THR A 509 18.13 -11.20 31.17
CA THR A 509 19.41 -10.50 31.16
C THR A 509 19.32 -9.03 30.76
N ASN A 510 18.14 -8.54 30.36
CA ASN A 510 17.94 -7.23 29.76
C ASN A 510 18.82 -6.93 28.52
N ALA A 511 19.40 -7.97 27.91
CA ALA A 511 20.12 -7.80 26.64
C ALA A 511 19.14 -7.37 25.54
N GLN A 512 19.51 -6.38 24.73
CA GLN A 512 18.62 -5.77 23.75
C GLN A 512 19.30 -5.68 22.39
N ILE A 513 18.48 -5.77 21.33
CA ILE A 513 18.92 -5.48 19.97
C ILE A 513 18.15 -4.24 19.51
N HIS A 514 18.87 -3.15 19.30
CA HIS A 514 18.29 -1.88 18.86
C HIS A 514 18.66 -1.59 17.40
N LEU A 515 17.70 -1.06 16.67
CA LEU A 515 17.95 -0.34 15.43
C LEU A 515 18.37 1.09 15.81
N ILE A 516 19.66 1.35 15.68
CA ILE A 516 20.28 2.67 15.90
C ILE A 516 21.32 2.90 14.82
N GLY A 517 21.37 4.12 14.28
CA GLY A 517 22.39 4.51 13.30
C GLY A 517 23.78 4.62 13.90
N ASN A 518 24.79 4.60 13.05
CA ASN A 518 26.16 4.93 13.44
C ASN A 518 26.31 6.47 13.47
N PRO A 519 26.58 7.10 14.64
CA PRO A 519 26.65 8.56 14.75
C PRO A 519 27.68 9.19 13.83
N VAL A 520 28.79 8.51 13.58
CA VAL A 520 29.86 9.02 12.71
C VAL A 520 29.42 9.03 11.24
N SER A 521 28.90 7.91 10.73
CA SER A 521 28.44 7.82 9.33
C SER A 521 27.24 8.76 9.08
N TRP A 522 26.34 8.86 10.05
CA TRP A 522 25.18 9.76 9.99
C TRP A 522 25.58 11.24 10.01
N GLY A 523 26.51 11.61 10.89
CA GLY A 523 27.06 12.96 10.96
C GLY A 523 27.78 13.35 9.68
N VAL A 524 28.63 12.46 9.13
CA VAL A 524 29.32 12.68 7.85
C VAL A 524 28.32 12.83 6.70
N ALA A 525 27.26 12.01 6.67
CA ALA A 525 26.21 12.08 5.68
C ALA A 525 25.48 13.43 5.69
N ASN A 526 25.04 13.89 6.86
CA ASN A 526 24.33 15.15 7.02
C ASN A 526 25.25 16.38 6.70
N LEU A 527 26.52 16.34 7.14
CA LEU A 527 27.48 17.38 6.81
C LEU A 527 27.76 17.45 5.31
N SER A 528 27.86 16.29 4.63
CA SER A 528 28.06 16.28 3.18
C SER A 528 26.87 16.85 2.41
N LEU A 529 25.65 16.60 2.87
CA LEU A 529 24.44 17.19 2.29
C LEU A 529 24.47 18.72 2.38
N LEU A 530 24.76 19.26 3.57
CA LEU A 530 24.89 20.70 3.79
C LEU A 530 26.03 21.31 2.96
N ALA A 531 27.20 20.67 2.96
CA ALA A 531 28.35 21.11 2.20
C ALA A 531 28.06 21.12 0.69
N TYR A 532 27.39 20.10 0.15
CA TYR A 532 26.99 20.08 -1.25
C TYR A 532 26.06 21.24 -1.59
N GLN A 533 25.03 21.51 -0.76
CA GLN A 533 24.09 22.60 -1.00
C GLN A 533 24.79 23.97 -0.98
N LEU A 534 25.70 24.20 -0.04
CA LEU A 534 26.47 25.43 0.04
C LEU A 534 27.38 25.62 -1.18
N LEU A 535 28.11 24.55 -1.59
CA LEU A 535 28.98 24.59 -2.78
C LEU A 535 28.17 24.81 -4.05
N ALA A 536 27.03 24.11 -4.21
CA ALA A 536 26.14 24.31 -5.35
C ALA A 536 25.62 25.75 -5.42
N ALA A 537 25.21 26.34 -4.29
CA ALA A 537 24.79 27.74 -4.23
C ALA A 537 25.91 28.68 -4.64
N VAL A 538 27.15 28.49 -4.14
CA VAL A 538 28.32 29.30 -4.52
C VAL A 538 28.61 29.17 -6.01
N TYR A 539 28.71 27.97 -6.55
CA TYR A 539 28.99 27.75 -7.98
C TYR A 539 27.90 28.37 -8.89
N LEU A 540 26.62 28.20 -8.53
CA LEU A 540 25.51 28.77 -9.29
C LEU A 540 25.53 30.30 -9.27
N LEU A 541 25.77 30.93 -8.11
CA LEU A 541 25.87 32.38 -7.99
C LEU A 541 27.05 32.94 -8.79
N ARG A 542 28.21 32.29 -8.75
CA ARG A 542 29.38 32.69 -9.50
C ARG A 542 29.18 32.50 -11.01
N ARG A 543 28.58 31.38 -11.43
CA ARG A 543 28.26 31.11 -12.84
C ARG A 543 27.27 32.14 -13.39
N ARG A 544 26.27 32.57 -12.59
CA ARG A 544 25.36 33.67 -12.98
C ARG A 544 26.07 35.02 -13.16
N ARG A 545 27.22 35.22 -12.50
CA ARG A 545 28.07 36.41 -12.67
C ARG A 545 29.09 36.26 -13.81
N GLY A 546 29.03 35.18 -14.58
CA GLY A 546 29.94 34.94 -15.71
C GLY A 546 31.25 34.26 -15.36
N PHE A 547 31.47 33.84 -14.10
CA PHE A 547 32.66 33.09 -13.70
C PHE A 547 32.47 31.60 -13.97
N LYS A 548 33.43 30.99 -14.68
CA LYS A 548 33.47 29.52 -14.88
C LYS A 548 34.55 28.94 -13.98
N ASP A 549 34.19 28.60 -12.76
CA ASP A 549 35.12 28.02 -11.76
C ASP A 549 35.52 26.58 -12.06
N LEU A 550 34.65 25.84 -12.73
CA LEU A 550 34.83 24.43 -13.10
C LEU A 550 34.78 24.25 -14.62
N PRO A 551 35.60 23.36 -15.19
CA PRO A 551 35.44 22.88 -16.55
C PRO A 551 34.03 22.30 -16.76
N ASP A 552 33.47 22.40 -17.95
CA ASP A 552 32.09 21.97 -18.23
C ASP A 552 31.86 20.48 -17.91
N GLY A 553 32.84 19.60 -18.18
CA GLY A 553 32.74 18.17 -17.80
C GLY A 553 32.70 17.91 -16.29
N VAL A 554 33.46 18.70 -15.51
CA VAL A 554 33.44 18.57 -14.02
C VAL A 554 32.14 19.16 -13.45
N TRP A 555 31.68 20.25 -14.03
CA TRP A 555 30.37 20.82 -13.67
C TRP A 555 29.23 19.82 -13.91
N SER A 556 29.23 19.18 -15.08
CA SER A 556 28.27 18.13 -15.41
C SER A 556 28.29 16.97 -14.42
N GLN A 557 29.48 16.50 -14.06
CA GLN A 557 29.65 15.44 -13.04
C GLN A 557 29.11 15.89 -11.66
N PHE A 558 29.40 17.12 -11.24
CA PHE A 558 28.90 17.68 -9.97
C PHE A 558 27.37 17.78 -9.96
N VAL A 559 26.75 18.25 -11.07
CA VAL A 559 25.28 18.31 -11.19
C VAL A 559 24.68 16.90 -11.20
N CYS A 560 25.27 15.95 -11.92
CA CYS A 560 24.82 14.56 -11.94
C CYS A 560 24.85 13.93 -10.54
N LEU A 561 25.93 14.15 -9.78
CA LEU A 561 26.03 13.72 -8.39
C LEU A 561 24.89 14.28 -7.54
N GLY A 562 24.57 15.56 -7.69
CA GLY A 562 23.45 16.20 -6.98
C GLY A 562 22.08 15.66 -7.38
N CYS A 563 21.86 15.48 -8.68
CA CYS A 563 20.59 14.92 -9.17
C CYS A 563 20.34 13.51 -8.61
N VAL A 564 21.37 12.68 -8.57
CA VAL A 564 21.23 11.30 -8.06
C VAL A 564 21.20 11.28 -6.54
N CYS A 565 22.18 11.88 -5.85
CA CYS A 565 22.34 11.71 -4.41
C CYS A 565 21.43 12.65 -3.60
N VAL A 566 21.44 13.95 -3.91
CA VAL A 566 20.57 14.91 -3.19
C VAL A 566 19.12 14.72 -3.64
N GLY A 567 18.89 14.54 -4.94
CA GLY A 567 17.56 14.18 -5.44
C GLY A 567 17.04 12.90 -4.81
N GLY A 568 17.88 11.86 -4.69
CA GLY A 568 17.56 10.61 -4.02
C GLY A 568 17.19 10.79 -2.55
N TRP A 569 17.94 11.59 -1.83
CA TRP A 569 17.61 11.95 -0.45
C TRP A 569 16.27 12.68 -0.36
N VAL A 570 16.06 13.72 -1.19
CA VAL A 570 14.81 14.52 -1.17
C VAL A 570 13.58 13.65 -1.43
N VAL A 571 13.60 12.82 -2.47
CA VAL A 571 12.42 12.01 -2.83
C VAL A 571 12.14 10.88 -1.84
N ASN A 572 13.16 10.40 -1.09
CA ASN A 572 12.99 9.38 -0.06
C ASN A 572 12.87 9.94 1.37
N PHE A 573 12.83 11.26 1.54
CA PHE A 573 12.70 11.91 2.85
C PHE A 573 11.48 12.84 2.92
N VAL A 574 11.34 13.78 1.97
CA VAL A 574 10.30 14.81 2.02
C VAL A 574 8.87 14.26 1.98
N PRO A 575 8.54 13.20 1.22
CA PRO A 575 7.17 12.68 1.19
C PRO A 575 6.64 12.20 2.54
N PHE A 576 7.52 11.80 3.46
CA PHE A 576 7.11 11.35 4.80
C PHE A 576 6.45 12.44 5.66
N PHE A 577 6.69 13.72 5.36
CA PHE A 577 5.99 14.83 6.03
C PHE A 577 4.51 14.94 5.64
N LEU A 578 4.12 14.32 4.54
CA LEU A 578 2.75 14.33 4.01
C LEU A 578 1.98 13.04 4.31
N MET A 579 2.63 12.06 4.95
CA MET A 579 2.01 10.76 5.24
C MET A 579 1.35 10.75 6.62
N GLU A 580 0.08 10.38 6.66
CA GLU A 580 -0.72 10.18 7.89
C GLU A 580 -0.56 8.78 8.50
N LYS A 581 0.48 8.02 8.13
CA LYS A 581 0.75 6.67 8.66
C LYS A 581 1.77 6.71 9.79
N THR A 582 1.75 5.70 10.64
CA THR A 582 2.78 5.50 11.67
C THR A 582 4.15 5.36 11.02
N LEU A 583 5.08 6.26 11.37
CA LEU A 583 6.41 6.33 10.78
C LEU A 583 7.47 5.84 11.77
N PHE A 584 8.57 5.29 11.23
CA PHE A 584 9.66 4.71 11.99
C PHE A 584 11.02 5.07 11.40
N LEU A 585 12.07 5.04 12.20
CA LEU A 585 13.44 5.38 11.82
C LEU A 585 13.94 4.62 10.56
N TYR A 586 13.54 3.38 10.36
CA TYR A 586 14.00 2.58 9.22
C TYR A 586 13.50 3.12 7.85
N HIS A 587 12.46 3.94 7.82
CA HIS A 587 12.03 4.60 6.58
C HIS A 587 13.05 5.59 6.03
N TYR A 588 13.98 6.06 6.86
CA TYR A 588 15.07 6.96 6.44
C TYR A 588 16.23 6.24 5.75
N LEU A 589 16.37 4.93 5.90
CA LEU A 589 17.53 4.18 5.40
C LEU A 589 17.77 4.30 3.88
N PRO A 590 16.74 4.27 3.01
CA PRO A 590 16.94 4.53 1.58
C PRO A 590 17.54 5.92 1.30
N ALA A 591 17.06 6.95 1.99
CA ALA A 591 17.59 8.30 1.86
C ALA A 591 19.05 8.40 2.33
N LEU A 592 19.39 7.76 3.44
CA LEU A 592 20.75 7.70 3.98
C LEU A 592 21.74 7.04 3.02
N CYS A 593 21.34 6.00 2.30
CA CYS A 593 22.21 5.34 1.32
C CYS A 593 22.69 6.30 0.22
N TYR A 594 21.85 7.22 -0.21
CA TYR A 594 22.24 8.24 -1.18
C TYR A 594 23.23 9.24 -0.59
N LEU A 595 23.15 9.56 0.71
CA LEU A 595 24.11 10.42 1.38
C LEU A 595 25.46 9.73 1.61
N HIS A 596 25.47 8.41 1.80
CA HIS A 596 26.73 7.64 1.86
C HIS A 596 27.45 7.60 0.51
N LEU A 597 26.73 7.67 -0.62
CA LEU A 597 27.33 7.88 -1.94
C LEU A 597 27.88 9.32 -2.09
N LEU A 598 27.12 10.31 -1.62
CA LEU A 598 27.47 11.72 -1.73
C LEU A 598 28.77 12.05 -1.00
N SER A 599 28.93 11.55 0.22
CA SER A 599 29.98 11.97 1.16
C SER A 599 31.40 11.85 0.60
N PRO A 600 31.89 10.64 0.19
CA PRO A 600 33.25 10.51 -0.33
C PRO A 600 33.39 11.11 -1.73
N ALA A 601 32.34 11.12 -2.55
CA ALA A 601 32.37 11.74 -3.87
C ALA A 601 32.55 13.27 -3.76
N LEU A 602 31.85 13.90 -2.80
CA LEU A 602 32.02 15.32 -2.51
C LEU A 602 33.40 15.64 -1.94
N LEU A 603 33.92 14.78 -1.07
CA LEU A 603 35.28 14.94 -0.53
C LEU A 603 36.33 14.89 -1.65
N GLU A 604 36.23 13.95 -2.58
CA GLU A 604 37.09 13.90 -3.76
C GLU A 604 36.98 15.16 -4.62
N HIS A 605 35.75 15.61 -4.88
CA HIS A 605 35.49 16.81 -5.65
C HIS A 605 36.13 18.05 -5.00
N THR A 606 35.91 18.25 -3.69
CA THR A 606 36.50 19.38 -2.97
C THR A 606 38.00 19.33 -2.90
N HIS A 607 38.59 18.14 -2.64
CA HIS A 607 40.02 17.95 -2.63
C HIS A 607 40.64 18.23 -4.01
N THR A 608 40.03 17.75 -5.08
CA THR A 608 40.63 17.83 -6.44
C THR A 608 40.49 19.22 -7.04
N HIS A 609 39.35 19.90 -6.82
CA HIS A 609 39.04 21.12 -7.52
C HIS A 609 39.10 22.37 -6.65
N LEU A 610 38.76 22.32 -5.36
CA LEU A 610 38.75 23.47 -4.48
C LEU A 610 40.13 23.65 -3.79
N LEU A 611 40.69 22.60 -3.17
CA LEU A 611 41.96 22.72 -2.46
C LEU A 611 43.14 22.88 -3.44
N ARG A 612 43.15 22.23 -4.59
CA ARG A 612 44.19 22.47 -5.60
C ARG A 612 44.12 23.90 -6.17
N TYR A 613 42.92 24.43 -6.36
CA TYR A 613 42.77 25.82 -6.83
C TYR A 613 43.31 26.81 -5.79
N VAL A 614 43.05 26.61 -4.52
CA VAL A 614 43.62 27.43 -3.42
C VAL A 614 45.15 27.29 -3.37
N HIS A 615 45.66 26.08 -3.53
CA HIS A 615 47.11 25.84 -3.49
C HIS A 615 47.85 26.45 -4.68
N THR A 616 47.27 26.41 -5.89
CA THR A 616 47.89 27.08 -7.05
C THR A 616 47.82 28.61 -6.95
N HIS A 617 46.79 29.18 -6.39
CA HIS A 617 46.72 30.63 -6.21
C HIS A 617 47.51 31.16 -5.02
N THR A 618 47.73 30.36 -3.97
CA THR A 618 48.61 30.73 -2.85
C THR A 618 50.08 30.59 -3.20
N HIS A 619 50.46 29.66 -4.10
CA HIS A 619 51.85 29.52 -4.56
C HIS A 619 52.31 30.64 -5.48
N THR A 620 51.41 31.39 -6.08
CA THR A 620 51.79 32.61 -6.84
C THR A 620 52.07 33.81 -5.94
N HIS A 621 51.79 33.74 -4.63
CA HIS A 621 51.99 34.87 -3.71
C HIS A 621 52.96 34.61 -2.55
N THR A 622 53.48 33.37 -2.35
CA THR A 622 54.48 33.13 -1.29
C THR A 622 55.46 32.02 -1.73
N HIS A 623 56.62 32.42 -2.22
CA HIS A 623 57.82 31.63 -2.10
C HIS A 623 58.16 31.52 -0.62
N THR A 624 57.80 30.43 0.03
CA THR A 624 58.61 29.83 1.15
C THR A 624 57.91 28.59 1.75
N HIS A 625 58.68 27.50 1.73
CA HIS A 625 58.71 26.29 2.56
C HIS A 625 57.51 25.35 2.53
N CYS A 626 57.61 24.26 1.84
CA CYS A 626 58.28 22.98 2.14
C CYS A 626 57.52 22.01 3.05
N ILE A 627 57.31 20.80 2.49
CA ILE A 627 57.09 19.51 3.14
C ILE A 627 55.66 19.15 3.53
N LEU A 628 55.02 18.47 2.59
CA LEU A 628 54.53 17.09 2.71
C LEU A 628 53.90 16.67 1.38
N SER A 629 54.75 16.29 0.42
CA SER A 629 54.34 15.57 -0.78
C SER A 629 54.31 14.09 -0.46
N LEU A 630 53.16 13.57 -0.05
CA LEU A 630 52.87 12.18 -0.27
C LEU A 630 52.38 12.04 -1.72
N SER A 631 53.34 11.84 -2.60
CA SER A 631 53.14 11.48 -3.99
C SER A 631 52.52 10.09 -4.10
N PHE A 632 51.20 10.03 -4.19
CA PHE A 632 50.53 8.86 -4.76
C PHE A 632 50.48 9.02 -6.28
N ASN A 633 51.49 8.43 -6.96
CA ASN A 633 51.42 8.18 -8.39
C ASN A 633 50.35 7.14 -8.67
N VAL A 634 49.16 7.61 -8.98
CA VAL A 634 48.11 6.76 -9.50
C VAL A 634 48.37 6.53 -10.99
N ILE A 635 48.62 5.29 -11.33
CA ILE A 635 48.71 4.78 -12.70
C ILE A 635 47.51 5.25 -13.51
N ARG A 636 47.77 6.13 -14.45
CA ARG A 636 46.80 6.66 -15.40
C ARG A 636 46.57 5.61 -16.48
N THR A 637 45.62 4.72 -16.29
CA THR A 637 45.11 3.91 -17.40
C THR A 637 44.33 4.83 -18.33
N GLN A 638 44.77 4.90 -19.59
CA GLN A 638 44.05 5.56 -20.67
C GLN A 638 42.68 4.95 -20.80
N SER A 639 41.63 5.64 -20.29
CA SER A 639 40.25 5.33 -20.63
C SER A 639 39.86 6.18 -21.82
N LEU A 640 39.40 5.51 -22.84
CA LEU A 640 38.78 6.05 -24.04
C LEU A 640 37.84 7.24 -23.71
N ARG A 641 38.06 8.35 -24.39
CA ARG A 641 37.20 9.54 -24.37
C ARG A 641 35.79 9.17 -24.76
N CYS A 642 34.88 9.20 -23.81
CA CYS A 642 33.47 9.46 -24.05
C CYS A 642 33.19 10.90 -23.64
N ASP A 643 32.87 11.74 -24.60
CA ASP A 643 32.55 13.15 -24.38
C ASP A 643 31.28 13.29 -23.53
N TRP A 644 31.44 13.88 -22.36
CA TRP A 644 30.36 14.33 -21.49
C TRP A 644 29.91 15.76 -21.81
N SER A 645 29.94 16.18 -23.07
CA SER A 645 29.43 17.48 -23.49
C SER A 645 27.92 17.67 -23.32
N PHE A 646 27.27 16.75 -22.61
CA PHE A 646 25.80 16.67 -22.51
C PHE A 646 25.17 17.48 -21.36
N TRP A 647 25.95 18.19 -20.58
CA TRP A 647 25.42 18.92 -19.42
C TRP A 647 25.75 20.44 -19.43
N SER A 648 26.08 21.02 -20.55
CA SER A 648 26.26 22.48 -20.68
C SER A 648 25.00 23.16 -21.17
#